data_d1e198d4b316bf2f82653ef175fc83cc
#
_entry.id   d1e198d4b316bf2f82653ef175fc83cc
#
_cell.length_a   1.000
_cell.length_b   1.000
_cell.length_c   1.000
_cell.angle_alpha   90.00
_cell.angle_beta   90.00
_cell.angle_gamma   90.00
#
_symmetry.space_group_name_H-M   'P 1'
#
loop_
_entity.id
_entity.type
_entity.pdbx_description
1 polymer ?
#
loop_
_entity_poly.entity_id
_entity_poly.type
_entity_poly.pdbx_seq_one_letter_code
_entity_poly.pdbx_strand_id
1 'polypeptide(L)'
;MLNSKLLNIKFLGILFIISANSSSTLLAQNFNGFGLPGLIELPTARHLPDGELVFHQRLHRSLHRSTLAFQLTPNITTAFRYVGHGRKGYEYAGRSNWDRSFDVQVKLLDEQRYTPELSFGLRDFVGTGWYSSEYIVGTKKIGPVELTAGLGFGRLAGRNKISNPFAALAPKLKSRGSRETGLGGELEFGQWFSGPASTFFGAKIQMSDKVAAAIEYNPDLMLGEAHYLTVKSPINVGVTYRLNEGLELGGQLLQGNTFGLTASMFFNPKRPPNGNGFELAPVPMRARQEASNVQTSPEIIKTVLTSEGFLLKAIEIRGDTIRVDIENQEFRSVAQALGRITRTLQRFSSDDIIKAEIVFVKYTIPVASYEINFNDAQEASNGRIVRGVFKPKDVANTLPVDDLGGSDFSWVLGPYFDYRLFDPLRPFRYDLGLNLAASYRFSDTFSLGGSTQKSLYGIFDENIRASDSKLTHVRSDFPEYDRFGDGGIEHLTFRYLSKITPTTYVRAEIGYLETMFGGAAVEALYKPNASDLAFGIDLAVAKQRQYNQRLGFKDYQTTTGHVSAYWDAGKKFDFQASVGRYLAGDWGGTLEVSRRFANGWKVGAWSTLTNVPFSTFGEGSFDKGLFLEIPLDWMIGSKSRSQRGLVLKPITRDGGAKLMGTGQLYSLVNRDQNSEVVREMGRAWK
;
A
#
# COMPACT_ATOMS: atom_id res chain seq x y z
N MET A 1 32.95 -13.74 -11.38
CA MET A 1 31.62 -14.34 -11.16
C MET A 1 31.08 -14.23 -9.70
N LEU A 2 31.79 -13.55 -8.80
CA LEU A 2 31.31 -13.30 -7.41
C LEU A 2 30.56 -11.96 -7.23
N ASN A 3 30.65 -11.04 -8.20
CA ASN A 3 30.13 -9.67 -8.02
C ASN A 3 28.61 -9.47 -8.30
N SER A 4 27.95 -10.41 -8.99
CA SER A 4 26.52 -10.22 -9.31
C SER A 4 25.56 -10.65 -8.19
N LYS A 5 26.00 -11.48 -7.25
CA LYS A 5 25.17 -11.95 -6.12
C LYS A 5 25.10 -10.96 -4.96
N LEU A 6 26.12 -10.12 -4.79
CA LEU A 6 26.16 -9.06 -3.76
C LEU A 6 25.37 -7.79 -4.17
N LEU A 7 25.16 -7.58 -5.48
CA LEU A 7 24.44 -6.41 -5.98
C LEU A 7 22.93 -6.48 -5.69
N ASN A 8 22.35 -7.70 -5.70
CA ASN A 8 20.91 -7.89 -5.42
C ASN A 8 20.54 -7.60 -3.95
N ILE A 9 21.49 -7.68 -3.03
CA ILE A 9 21.26 -7.38 -1.60
C ILE A 9 21.41 -5.87 -1.33
N LYS A 10 22.23 -5.17 -2.11
CA LYS A 10 22.51 -3.74 -1.90
C LYS A 10 21.35 -2.83 -2.32
N PHE A 11 20.53 -3.22 -3.29
CA PHE A 11 19.49 -2.33 -3.83
C PHE A 11 18.20 -2.31 -3.01
N LEU A 12 17.79 -3.43 -2.39
CA LEU A 12 16.66 -3.37 -1.44
C LEU A 12 17.04 -2.65 -0.14
N GLY A 13 18.33 -2.60 0.22
CA GLY A 13 18.83 -1.88 1.39
C GLY A 13 18.90 -0.36 1.24
N ILE A 14 19.04 0.15 0.01
CA ILE A 14 19.20 1.61 -0.23
C ILE A 14 17.87 2.37 -0.08
N LEU A 15 16.73 1.70 -0.26
CA LEU A 15 15.42 2.35 -0.05
C LEU A 15 15.10 2.67 1.42
N PHE A 16 15.90 2.22 2.38
CA PHE A 16 15.54 2.20 3.80
C PHE A 16 16.66 2.59 4.78
N ILE A 17 17.67 3.35 4.40
CA ILE A 17 18.58 3.93 5.38
C ILE A 17 17.96 5.23 5.92
N ILE A 18 16.98 5.09 6.80
CA ILE A 18 16.50 6.17 7.63
C ILE A 18 16.68 5.73 9.08
N SER A 19 17.68 6.29 9.74
CA SER A 19 17.94 6.06 11.16
C SER A 19 16.82 6.71 12.00
N ALA A 20 15.97 5.90 12.61
CA ALA A 20 15.00 6.36 13.60
C ALA A 20 15.72 6.55 14.95
N ASN A 21 15.81 7.78 15.41
CA ASN A 21 16.16 8.10 16.80
C ASN A 21 14.88 8.35 17.59
N SER A 22 14.35 7.33 18.23
CA SER A 22 13.28 7.49 19.22
C SER A 22 13.50 6.51 20.37
N SER A 23 13.62 7.07 21.56
CA SER A 23 13.94 6.34 22.79
C SER A 23 12.72 5.65 23.37
N SER A 24 12.39 4.47 22.88
CA SER A 24 11.57 3.50 23.59
C SER A 24 12.35 2.20 23.69
N THR A 25 12.51 1.65 24.90
CA THR A 25 13.16 0.35 25.13
C THR A 25 12.28 -0.76 24.56
N LEU A 26 12.43 -1.02 23.27
CA LEU A 26 11.85 -2.18 22.60
C LEU A 26 12.80 -3.36 22.82
N LEU A 27 12.33 -4.39 23.53
CA LEU A 27 13.04 -5.65 23.70
C LEU A 27 13.24 -6.35 22.36
N ALA A 28 14.32 -7.13 22.21
CA ALA A 28 14.55 -7.94 21.01
C ALA A 28 13.34 -8.85 20.74
N GLN A 29 12.73 -8.70 19.57
CA GLN A 29 11.61 -9.53 19.12
C GLN A 29 12.17 -10.60 18.18
N ASN A 30 12.03 -11.87 18.56
CA ASN A 30 12.45 -12.94 17.66
C ASN A 30 11.43 -13.08 16.52
N PHE A 31 11.97 -13.23 15.31
CA PHE A 31 11.23 -13.63 14.12
C PHE A 31 11.60 -15.05 13.76
N ASN A 32 10.57 -15.86 13.46
CA ASN A 32 10.85 -17.18 12.91
C ASN A 32 11.31 -17.07 11.45
N GLY A 33 11.81 -18.16 10.90
CA GLY A 33 12.33 -18.17 9.53
C GLY A 33 11.30 -17.90 8.44
N PHE A 34 10.02 -17.72 8.80
CA PHE A 34 8.94 -17.31 7.93
C PHE A 34 8.61 -15.83 8.04
N GLY A 35 9.32 -15.10 8.93
CA GLY A 35 9.19 -13.64 9.07
C GLY A 35 7.98 -13.17 9.87
N LEU A 36 7.37 -14.05 10.67
CA LEU A 36 6.36 -13.72 11.67
C LEU A 36 6.98 -13.77 13.08
N PRO A 37 6.37 -13.13 14.09
CA PRO A 37 6.80 -13.29 15.47
C PRO A 37 6.89 -14.77 15.85
N GLY A 38 8.05 -15.21 16.34
CA GLY A 38 8.29 -16.62 16.56
C GLY A 38 9.58 -16.92 17.29
N LEU A 39 9.92 -18.22 17.39
CA LEU A 39 11.18 -18.69 17.94
C LEU A 39 12.26 -18.69 16.85
N ILE A 40 12.44 -19.81 16.17
CA ILE A 40 13.44 -19.99 15.10
C ILE A 40 12.79 -20.37 13.77
N GLU A 41 11.98 -21.43 13.74
CA GLU A 41 11.07 -21.84 12.65
C GLU A 41 9.62 -21.83 13.11
N LEU A 42 9.38 -21.93 14.42
CA LEU A 42 8.06 -22.08 14.99
C LEU A 42 7.41 -20.72 15.29
N PRO A 43 6.09 -20.60 15.12
CA PRO A 43 5.34 -19.41 15.53
C PRO A 43 5.25 -19.31 17.06
N THR A 44 5.10 -18.10 17.56
CA THR A 44 4.60 -17.80 18.92
C THR A 44 3.21 -17.19 18.82
N ALA A 45 2.52 -17.03 19.96
CA ALA A 45 1.25 -16.30 19.98
C ALA A 45 1.43 -14.78 19.87
N ARG A 46 2.66 -14.29 19.95
CA ARG A 46 2.99 -12.85 19.97
C ARG A 46 2.66 -12.17 18.65
N HIS A 47 2.32 -10.90 18.78
CA HIS A 47 2.03 -10.00 17.67
C HIS A 47 2.97 -8.79 17.68
N LEU A 48 3.07 -8.12 16.53
CA LEU A 48 3.83 -6.88 16.39
C LEU A 48 3.06 -5.70 17.01
N PRO A 49 3.72 -4.59 17.32
CA PRO A 49 3.06 -3.33 17.60
C PRO A 49 2.12 -2.93 16.45
N ASP A 50 0.97 -2.34 16.77
CA ASP A 50 -0.03 -1.95 15.78
C ASP A 50 0.55 -1.03 14.68
N GLY A 51 0.40 -1.45 13.44
CA GLY A 51 0.94 -0.77 12.26
C GLY A 51 2.41 -1.07 11.94
N GLU A 52 3.08 -1.91 12.70
CA GLU A 52 4.47 -2.27 12.42
C GLU A 52 4.58 -3.02 11.09
N LEU A 53 5.50 -2.55 10.25
CA LEU A 53 5.94 -3.18 9.02
C LEU A 53 7.34 -3.73 9.22
N VAL A 54 7.56 -4.99 8.87
CA VAL A 54 8.87 -5.65 9.03
C VAL A 54 9.29 -6.27 7.72
N PHE A 55 10.48 -5.90 7.27
CA PHE A 55 11.14 -6.60 6.18
C PHE A 55 12.15 -7.59 6.79
N HIS A 56 11.86 -8.87 6.68
CA HIS A 56 12.65 -9.96 7.24
C HIS A 56 13.36 -10.73 6.14
N GLN A 57 14.66 -10.92 6.30
CA GLN A 57 15.51 -11.71 5.44
C GLN A 57 16.05 -12.90 6.19
N ARG A 58 16.05 -14.06 5.55
CA ARG A 58 16.69 -15.25 6.05
C ARG A 58 17.50 -15.96 4.97
N LEU A 59 18.71 -16.35 5.36
CA LEU A 59 19.65 -17.07 4.53
C LEU A 59 20.11 -18.33 5.25
N HIS A 60 19.96 -19.49 4.62
CA HIS A 60 20.59 -20.72 5.07
C HIS A 60 20.90 -21.64 3.89
N ARG A 61 22.14 -22.13 3.80
CA ARG A 61 22.60 -22.92 2.64
C ARG A 61 22.20 -22.31 1.31
N SER A 62 21.28 -22.99 0.58
CA SER A 62 20.77 -22.57 -0.72
C SER A 62 19.39 -21.95 -0.67
N LEU A 63 18.83 -21.72 0.51
CA LEU A 63 17.52 -21.14 0.69
C LEU A 63 17.61 -19.66 1.10
N HIS A 64 16.86 -18.83 0.38
CA HIS A 64 16.72 -17.41 0.64
C HIS A 64 15.23 -17.09 0.81
N ARG A 65 14.83 -16.59 1.97
CA ARG A 65 13.47 -16.15 2.25
C ARG A 65 13.44 -14.65 2.50
N SER A 66 12.62 -13.94 1.74
CA SER A 66 12.30 -12.53 1.94
C SER A 66 10.84 -12.42 2.36
N THR A 67 10.57 -11.84 3.51
CA THR A 67 9.21 -11.68 4.02
C THR A 67 8.94 -10.23 4.34
N LEU A 68 7.78 -9.72 3.90
CA LEU A 68 7.21 -8.45 4.31
C LEU A 68 6.03 -8.76 5.23
N ALA A 69 6.21 -8.54 6.54
CA ALA A 69 5.18 -8.73 7.54
C ALA A 69 4.58 -7.38 7.96
N PHE A 70 3.28 -7.36 8.20
CA PHE A 70 2.56 -6.15 8.57
C PHE A 70 1.52 -6.44 9.66
N GLN A 71 1.53 -5.64 10.74
CA GLN A 71 0.49 -5.67 11.77
C GLN A 71 -0.72 -4.88 11.31
N LEU A 72 -1.65 -5.59 10.66
CA LEU A 72 -2.83 -4.97 10.04
C LEU A 72 -3.78 -4.33 11.06
N THR A 73 -3.98 -4.98 12.19
CA THR A 73 -4.71 -4.48 13.38
C THR A 73 -3.99 -4.98 14.62
N PRO A 74 -4.33 -4.52 15.84
CA PRO A 74 -3.71 -5.06 17.06
C PRO A 74 -3.78 -6.59 17.20
N ASN A 75 -4.72 -7.23 16.49
CA ASN A 75 -5.01 -8.66 16.60
C ASN A 75 -4.69 -9.46 15.34
N ILE A 76 -4.29 -8.83 14.24
CA ILE A 76 -4.06 -9.51 12.96
C ILE A 76 -2.70 -9.12 12.41
N THR A 77 -1.82 -10.11 12.27
CA THR A 77 -0.55 -10.00 11.56
C THR A 77 -0.66 -10.71 10.21
N THR A 78 -0.23 -10.06 9.14
CA THR A 78 -0.19 -10.63 7.79
C THR A 78 1.24 -10.63 7.28
N ALA A 79 1.58 -11.56 6.39
CA ALA A 79 2.88 -11.56 5.73
C ALA A 79 2.76 -12.00 4.28
N PHE A 80 3.57 -11.39 3.44
CA PHE A 80 3.89 -11.84 2.09
C PHE A 80 5.33 -12.36 2.09
N ARG A 81 5.52 -13.58 1.60
CA ARG A 81 6.84 -14.23 1.57
C ARG A 81 7.21 -14.62 0.16
N TYR A 82 8.48 -14.37 -0.18
CA TYR A 82 9.11 -14.77 -1.43
C TYR A 82 10.33 -15.61 -1.13
N VAL A 83 10.36 -16.85 -1.65
CA VAL A 83 11.38 -17.86 -1.34
C VAL A 83 12.12 -18.26 -2.60
N GLY A 84 13.44 -18.12 -2.59
CA GLY A 84 14.32 -18.58 -3.66
C GLY A 84 15.11 -19.82 -3.25
N HIS A 85 15.06 -20.86 -4.08
CA HIS A 85 15.84 -22.09 -3.94
C HIS A 85 17.09 -21.98 -4.82
N GLY A 86 18.25 -21.69 -4.22
CA GLY A 86 19.43 -21.18 -4.92
C GLY A 86 20.45 -22.20 -5.40
N ARG A 87 20.09 -23.46 -5.73
CA ARG A 87 21.06 -24.41 -6.30
C ARG A 87 20.93 -24.50 -7.83
N LYS A 88 22.04 -24.22 -8.56
CA LYS A 88 22.15 -24.59 -9.98
C LYS A 88 21.88 -26.09 -10.11
N GLY A 89 20.93 -26.47 -10.98
CA GLY A 89 20.51 -27.84 -11.20
C GLY A 89 19.13 -28.22 -10.65
N TYR A 90 18.45 -27.33 -9.92
CA TYR A 90 17.05 -27.45 -9.55
C TYR A 90 16.19 -26.53 -10.43
N GLU A 91 16.37 -26.66 -11.71
CA GLU A 91 15.48 -26.11 -12.71
C GLU A 91 14.40 -27.18 -12.97
N TYR A 92 13.25 -27.08 -12.33
CA TYR A 92 12.08 -27.82 -12.82
C TYR A 92 11.72 -27.24 -14.19
N ALA A 93 11.99 -27.97 -15.25
CA ALA A 93 11.76 -27.55 -16.64
C ALA A 93 12.45 -26.21 -17.03
N GLY A 94 13.71 -25.98 -16.59
CA GLY A 94 14.45 -24.75 -16.96
C GLY A 94 14.05 -23.50 -16.18
N ARG A 95 13.31 -23.65 -15.09
CA ARG A 95 12.82 -22.52 -14.28
C ARG A 95 13.53 -22.47 -12.93
N SER A 96 13.95 -21.26 -12.50
CA SER A 96 14.39 -21.07 -11.10
C SER A 96 13.18 -21.24 -10.18
N ASN A 97 13.35 -22.03 -9.12
CA ASN A 97 12.28 -22.32 -8.17
C ASN A 97 12.09 -21.15 -7.20
N TRP A 98 11.15 -20.26 -7.52
CA TRP A 98 10.73 -19.18 -6.65
C TRP A 98 9.30 -19.44 -6.18
N ASP A 99 9.11 -19.44 -4.86
CA ASP A 99 7.81 -19.61 -4.22
C ASP A 99 7.28 -18.28 -3.69
N ARG A 100 5.95 -18.09 -3.76
CA ARG A 100 5.23 -16.91 -3.28
C ARG A 100 4.09 -17.36 -2.39
N SER A 101 4.04 -16.82 -1.19
CA SER A 101 3.02 -17.24 -0.23
C SER A 101 2.55 -16.08 0.65
N PHE A 102 1.32 -16.22 1.15
CA PHE A 102 0.71 -15.33 2.13
C PHE A 102 0.44 -16.09 3.42
N ASP A 103 0.73 -15.42 4.53
CA ASP A 103 0.47 -15.93 5.87
C ASP A 103 -0.44 -14.96 6.61
N VAL A 104 -1.25 -15.49 7.54
CA VAL A 104 -2.04 -14.70 8.47
C VAL A 104 -1.98 -15.33 9.86
N GLN A 105 -1.84 -14.51 10.87
CA GLN A 105 -1.92 -14.90 12.28
C GLN A 105 -2.92 -14.00 13.00
N VAL A 106 -3.82 -14.60 13.77
CA VAL A 106 -4.90 -13.90 14.46
C VAL A 106 -4.80 -14.22 15.96
N LYS A 107 -4.77 -13.17 16.75
CA LYS A 107 -4.82 -13.27 18.20
C LYS A 107 -6.25 -13.60 18.66
N LEU A 108 -6.37 -14.62 19.48
CA LEU A 108 -7.63 -15.06 20.08
C LEU A 108 -7.82 -14.50 21.50
N LEU A 109 -6.75 -14.57 22.30
CA LEU A 109 -6.77 -14.15 23.71
C LEU A 109 -5.47 -13.43 24.06
N ASP A 110 -5.57 -12.36 24.83
CA ASP A 110 -4.41 -11.69 25.41
C ASP A 110 -3.86 -12.49 26.61
N GLU A 111 -2.54 -12.39 26.84
CA GLU A 111 -1.90 -12.95 28.01
C GLU A 111 -2.43 -12.29 29.28
N GLN A 112 -2.81 -13.12 30.28
CA GLN A 112 -3.19 -12.69 31.61
C GLN A 112 -2.27 -13.34 32.66
N ARG A 113 -2.49 -13.04 33.95
CA ARG A 113 -1.66 -13.57 35.03
C ARG A 113 -1.48 -15.10 34.96
N TYR A 114 -2.53 -15.84 34.67
CA TYR A 114 -2.52 -17.32 34.67
C TYR A 114 -2.74 -17.95 33.31
N THR A 115 -3.22 -17.21 32.32
CA THR A 115 -3.48 -17.70 30.97
C THR A 115 -2.43 -17.22 29.98
N PRO A 116 -2.00 -18.06 29.03
CA PRO A 116 -1.13 -17.63 27.94
C PRO A 116 -1.88 -16.71 26.95
N GLU A 117 -1.14 -15.93 26.18
CA GLU A 117 -1.64 -15.40 24.92
C GLU A 117 -1.92 -16.55 23.96
N LEU A 118 -3.07 -16.52 23.26
CA LEU A 118 -3.44 -17.53 22.29
C LEU A 118 -3.62 -16.91 20.92
N SER A 119 -3.07 -17.59 19.92
CA SER A 119 -3.23 -17.22 18.51
C SER A 119 -3.42 -18.45 17.65
N PHE A 120 -4.08 -18.27 16.51
CA PHE A 120 -4.04 -19.23 15.42
C PHE A 120 -3.44 -18.60 14.17
N GLY A 121 -2.91 -19.42 13.28
CA GLY A 121 -2.37 -18.92 12.02
C GLY A 121 -2.52 -19.92 10.88
N LEU A 122 -2.55 -19.34 9.69
CA LEU A 122 -2.53 -20.02 8.41
C LEU A 122 -1.26 -19.59 7.68
N ARG A 123 -0.40 -20.55 7.38
CA ARG A 123 0.84 -20.33 6.64
C ARG A 123 0.66 -20.82 5.22
N ASP A 124 1.08 -20.02 4.24
CA ASP A 124 0.95 -20.34 2.82
C ASP A 124 -0.49 -20.71 2.42
N PHE A 125 -1.45 -19.93 2.92
CA PHE A 125 -2.87 -20.20 2.72
C PHE A 125 -3.37 -19.74 1.34
N VAL A 126 -2.66 -18.79 0.71
CA VAL A 126 -2.85 -18.31 -0.66
C VAL A 126 -1.49 -18.26 -1.35
N GLY A 127 -1.03 -19.39 -1.83
CA GLY A 127 0.28 -19.53 -2.47
C GLY A 127 0.37 -20.84 -3.22
N THR A 128 1.56 -21.37 -3.37
CA THR A 128 1.78 -22.69 -4.00
C THR A 128 1.40 -23.84 -3.08
N GLY A 129 1.28 -23.57 -1.77
CA GLY A 129 1.04 -24.55 -0.73
C GLY A 129 2.25 -25.37 -0.32
N TRP A 130 3.40 -25.05 -0.85
CA TRP A 130 4.63 -25.75 -0.49
C TRP A 130 4.94 -25.71 1.01
N TYR A 131 4.58 -24.58 1.66
CA TYR A 131 4.75 -24.36 3.09
C TYR A 131 3.44 -24.44 3.89
N SER A 132 2.36 -24.97 3.26
CA SER A 132 1.03 -24.96 3.86
C SER A 132 1.01 -25.65 5.23
N SER A 133 0.63 -24.90 6.23
CA SER A 133 0.42 -25.38 7.59
C SER A 133 -0.51 -24.45 8.35
N GLU A 134 -1.27 -25.03 9.25
CA GLU A 134 -2.11 -24.32 10.18
C GLU A 134 -1.65 -24.63 11.60
N TYR A 135 -1.88 -23.69 12.53
CA TYR A 135 -1.48 -23.89 13.91
C TYR A 135 -2.38 -23.12 14.89
N ILE A 136 -2.43 -23.66 16.12
CA ILE A 136 -2.90 -22.95 17.31
C ILE A 136 -1.74 -22.94 18.27
N VAL A 137 -1.42 -21.78 18.83
CA VAL A 137 -0.24 -21.59 19.66
C VAL A 137 -0.54 -20.75 20.87
N GLY A 138 0.00 -21.18 22.01
CA GLY A 138 -0.01 -20.43 23.26
C GLY A 138 1.39 -19.99 23.64
N THR A 139 1.52 -18.76 24.13
CA THR A 139 2.80 -18.21 24.62
C THR A 139 2.61 -17.53 25.95
N LYS A 140 3.48 -17.87 26.93
CA LYS A 140 3.44 -17.35 28.29
C LYS A 140 4.79 -16.84 28.74
N LYS A 141 4.82 -15.60 29.24
CA LYS A 141 6.04 -15.00 29.83
C LYS A 141 6.10 -15.30 31.32
N ILE A 142 7.23 -15.85 31.77
CA ILE A 142 7.53 -16.15 33.18
C ILE A 142 8.93 -15.56 33.50
N GLY A 143 8.94 -14.40 34.12
CA GLY A 143 10.18 -13.67 34.34
C GLY A 143 10.89 -13.32 33.02
N PRO A 144 12.19 -13.68 32.85
CA PRO A 144 12.94 -13.43 31.61
C PRO A 144 12.67 -14.48 30.52
N VAL A 145 11.95 -15.58 30.85
CA VAL A 145 11.70 -16.70 29.94
C VAL A 145 10.30 -16.60 29.37
N GLU A 146 10.20 -16.86 28.08
CA GLU A 146 8.95 -16.95 27.35
C GLU A 146 8.79 -18.39 26.83
N LEU A 147 7.75 -19.08 27.32
CA LEU A 147 7.43 -20.45 26.94
C LEU A 147 6.36 -20.45 25.86
N THR A 148 6.55 -21.27 24.85
CA THR A 148 5.63 -21.44 23.74
C THR A 148 5.31 -22.92 23.55
N ALA A 149 4.02 -23.23 23.37
CA ALA A 149 3.57 -24.56 22.98
C ALA A 149 2.39 -24.44 22.00
N GLY A 150 2.30 -25.35 21.06
CA GLY A 150 1.25 -25.31 20.05
C GLY A 150 0.95 -26.67 19.42
N LEU A 151 -0.12 -26.66 18.63
CA LEU A 151 -0.58 -27.77 17.82
C LEU A 151 -0.52 -27.34 16.35
N GLY A 152 0.21 -28.09 15.54
CA GLY A 152 0.41 -27.81 14.13
C GLY A 152 -0.20 -28.88 13.23
N PHE A 153 -0.69 -28.46 12.08
CA PHE A 153 -1.28 -29.27 11.03
C PHE A 153 -0.48 -29.09 9.73
N GLY A 154 -0.77 -29.92 8.73
CA GLY A 154 -0.09 -29.85 7.46
C GLY A 154 1.40 -30.11 7.62
N ARG A 155 2.23 -29.21 7.16
CA ARG A 155 3.70 -29.34 7.24
C ARG A 155 4.24 -29.39 8.67
N LEU A 156 3.57 -28.73 9.62
CA LEU A 156 3.90 -28.81 11.06
C LEU A 156 3.48 -30.14 11.72
N ALA A 157 2.81 -31.04 11.01
CA ALA A 157 2.45 -32.38 11.48
C ALA A 157 3.37 -33.46 10.90
N GLY A 158 4.68 -33.24 10.85
CA GLY A 158 5.65 -34.17 10.27
C GLY A 158 6.05 -35.31 11.21
N ARG A 159 6.38 -35.02 12.46
CA ARG A 159 6.87 -35.96 13.49
C ARG A 159 5.84 -36.12 14.63
N ASN A 160 5.88 -37.27 15.31
CA ASN A 160 5.05 -37.53 16.49
C ASN A 160 3.58 -37.19 16.28
N LYS A 161 3.03 -37.69 15.16
CA LYS A 161 1.66 -37.42 14.75
C LYS A 161 0.65 -37.98 15.73
N ILE A 162 -0.33 -37.17 16.06
CA ILE A 162 -1.52 -37.54 16.84
C ILE A 162 -2.76 -37.45 15.96
N SER A 163 -3.81 -38.16 16.33
CA SER A 163 -5.13 -38.01 15.69
C SER A 163 -5.61 -36.57 15.81
N ASN A 164 -6.24 -36.06 14.75
CA ASN A 164 -6.75 -34.70 14.74
C ASN A 164 -7.79 -34.51 15.85
N PRO A 165 -7.55 -33.62 16.85
CA PRO A 165 -8.49 -33.42 17.95
C PRO A 165 -9.81 -32.78 17.49
N PHE A 166 -9.82 -32.08 16.36
CA PHE A 166 -11.03 -31.47 15.79
C PHE A 166 -11.88 -32.46 14.99
N ALA A 167 -11.38 -33.66 14.70
CA ALA A 167 -12.13 -34.70 14.01
C ALA A 167 -13.35 -35.19 14.83
N ALA A 168 -13.34 -35.01 16.15
CA ALA A 168 -14.49 -35.27 17.02
C ALA A 168 -15.66 -34.30 16.77
N LEU A 169 -15.34 -33.05 16.39
CA LEU A 169 -16.32 -32.00 16.06
C LEU A 169 -16.76 -32.06 14.60
N ALA A 170 -15.84 -32.38 13.71
CA ALA A 170 -16.09 -32.46 12.27
C ALA A 170 -15.29 -33.63 11.64
N PRO A 171 -15.94 -34.80 11.39
CA PRO A 171 -15.26 -36.01 10.88
C PRO A 171 -14.46 -35.80 9.59
N LYS A 172 -14.88 -34.86 8.75
CA LYS A 172 -14.15 -34.48 7.52
C LYS A 172 -12.71 -34.00 7.78
N LEU A 173 -12.40 -33.51 8.98
CA LEU A 173 -11.07 -33.05 9.36
C LEU A 173 -10.10 -34.21 9.70
N LYS A 174 -10.56 -35.47 9.73
CA LYS A 174 -9.74 -36.64 10.03
C LYS A 174 -8.62 -36.83 9.02
N SER A 175 -8.86 -36.53 7.75
CA SER A 175 -7.89 -36.69 6.67
C SER A 175 -7.67 -35.40 5.91
N ARG A 176 -6.43 -35.16 5.49
CA ARG A 176 -6.07 -34.07 4.58
C ARG A 176 -5.99 -34.61 3.17
N GLY A 177 -6.72 -34.02 2.25
CA GLY A 177 -6.66 -34.38 0.84
C GLY A 177 -5.28 -34.12 0.24
N SER A 178 -4.97 -34.78 -0.87
CA SER A 178 -3.80 -34.41 -1.67
C SER A 178 -4.00 -33.01 -2.25
N ARG A 179 -2.99 -32.18 -2.15
CA ARG A 179 -2.99 -30.88 -2.81
C ARG A 179 -2.49 -31.07 -4.25
N GLU A 180 -3.26 -30.59 -5.21
CA GLU A 180 -2.75 -30.43 -6.57
C GLU A 180 -1.83 -29.22 -6.61
N THR A 181 -0.53 -29.45 -6.78
CA THR A 181 0.51 -28.41 -6.79
C THR A 181 0.60 -27.67 -8.14
N GLY A 182 -0.45 -27.66 -8.96
CA GLY A 182 -0.37 -27.21 -10.36
C GLY A 182 -0.48 -25.71 -10.56
N LEU A 183 -1.54 -25.09 -10.08
CA LEU A 183 -1.87 -23.69 -10.41
C LEU A 183 -1.45 -22.70 -9.33
N GLY A 184 -1.46 -23.09 -8.04
CA GLY A 184 -1.16 -22.25 -6.89
C GLY A 184 -2.19 -21.12 -6.70
N GLY A 185 -2.20 -20.55 -5.50
CA GLY A 185 -2.99 -19.35 -5.21
C GLY A 185 -4.48 -19.56 -4.96
N GLU A 186 -4.96 -20.79 -4.92
CA GLU A 186 -6.34 -21.12 -4.54
C GLU A 186 -6.51 -21.13 -3.02
N LEU A 187 -7.72 -20.77 -2.58
CA LEU A 187 -8.14 -20.86 -1.18
C LEU A 187 -8.72 -22.25 -0.92
N GLU A 188 -7.89 -23.15 -0.39
CA GLU A 188 -8.29 -24.54 -0.13
C GLU A 188 -8.88 -24.70 1.29
N PHE A 189 -10.02 -24.09 1.56
CA PHE A 189 -10.71 -24.13 2.88
C PHE A 189 -10.88 -25.55 3.44
N GLY A 190 -11.06 -26.56 2.58
CA GLY A 190 -11.21 -27.96 2.97
C GLY A 190 -9.94 -28.59 3.53
N GLN A 191 -8.80 -28.00 3.30
CA GLN A 191 -7.49 -28.46 3.79
C GLN A 191 -7.13 -27.91 5.17
N TRP A 192 -7.76 -26.79 5.58
CA TRP A 192 -7.37 -26.09 6.80
C TRP A 192 -7.72 -26.91 8.04
N PHE A 193 -6.75 -27.04 8.95
CA PHE A 193 -6.84 -27.84 10.17
C PHE A 193 -7.23 -29.31 9.95
N SER A 194 -6.97 -29.84 8.76
CA SER A 194 -7.28 -31.21 8.36
C SER A 194 -6.07 -32.13 8.45
N GLY A 195 -6.33 -33.43 8.59
CA GLY A 195 -5.30 -34.48 8.71
C GLY A 195 -4.74 -34.58 10.13
N PRO A 196 -3.67 -35.37 10.34
CA PRO A 196 -3.04 -35.53 11.64
C PRO A 196 -2.46 -34.20 12.14
N ALA A 197 -2.32 -34.08 13.44
CA ALA A 197 -1.65 -32.96 14.11
C ALA A 197 -0.35 -33.40 14.75
N SER A 198 0.52 -32.44 15.11
CA SER A 198 1.69 -32.67 15.97
C SER A 198 1.85 -31.51 16.94
N THR A 199 2.36 -31.81 18.13
CA THR A 199 2.73 -30.79 19.08
C THR A 199 4.10 -30.20 18.75
N PHE A 200 4.25 -28.92 18.99
CA PHE A 200 5.53 -28.21 18.96
C PHE A 200 5.68 -27.34 20.20
N PHE A 201 6.90 -27.07 20.59
CA PHE A 201 7.19 -26.25 21.77
C PHE A 201 8.59 -25.65 21.72
N GLY A 202 8.82 -24.65 22.55
CA GLY A 202 10.12 -24.04 22.71
C GLY A 202 10.10 -22.93 23.75
N ALA A 203 11.27 -22.35 23.97
CA ALA A 203 11.50 -21.29 24.92
C ALA A 203 12.39 -20.21 24.33
N LYS A 204 12.11 -18.98 24.72
CA LYS A 204 12.96 -17.81 24.47
C LYS A 204 13.36 -17.22 25.82
N ILE A 205 14.65 -16.87 25.98
CA ILE A 205 15.14 -16.14 27.13
C ILE A 205 15.68 -14.78 26.70
N GLN A 206 15.20 -13.72 27.35
CA GLN A 206 15.74 -12.38 27.19
C GLN A 206 16.96 -12.25 28.10
N MET A 207 18.16 -12.22 27.52
CA MET A 207 19.44 -12.14 28.24
C MET A 207 19.82 -10.70 28.58
N SER A 208 19.45 -9.76 27.73
CA SER A 208 19.57 -8.31 27.92
C SER A 208 18.53 -7.59 27.03
N ASP A 209 18.45 -6.27 27.10
CA ASP A 209 17.56 -5.49 26.22
C ASP A 209 17.84 -5.73 24.73
N LYS A 210 19.07 -6.11 24.40
CA LYS A 210 19.52 -6.30 23.01
C LYS A 210 19.68 -7.76 22.60
N VAL A 211 19.79 -8.69 23.54
CA VAL A 211 20.12 -10.09 23.23
C VAL A 211 19.03 -11.02 23.73
N ALA A 212 18.55 -11.87 22.85
CA ALA A 212 17.67 -12.97 23.19
C ALA A 212 18.19 -14.29 22.60
N ALA A 213 18.00 -15.39 23.33
CA ALA A 213 18.29 -16.73 22.85
C ALA A 213 17.01 -17.56 22.80
N ALA A 214 16.93 -18.49 21.86
CA ALA A 214 15.79 -19.38 21.71
C ALA A 214 16.21 -20.82 21.45
N ILE A 215 15.37 -21.74 21.90
CA ILE A 215 15.44 -23.16 21.61
C ILE A 215 14.04 -23.65 21.24
N GLU A 216 13.93 -24.57 20.28
CA GLU A 216 12.64 -25.12 19.88
C GLU A 216 12.73 -26.58 19.46
N TYR A 217 11.63 -27.31 19.64
CA TYR A 217 11.38 -28.61 19.04
C TYR A 217 10.46 -28.41 17.84
N ASN A 218 10.98 -28.63 16.63
CA ASN A 218 10.26 -28.46 15.37
C ASN A 218 9.89 -29.82 14.75
N PRO A 219 8.59 -30.15 14.62
CA PRO A 219 8.14 -31.39 14.04
C PRO A 219 8.19 -31.44 12.51
N ASP A 220 8.49 -30.34 11.81
CA ASP A 220 8.58 -30.29 10.35
C ASP A 220 9.73 -31.19 9.84
N LEU A 221 9.40 -32.06 8.91
CA LEU A 221 10.38 -32.96 8.25
C LEU A 221 11.10 -32.28 7.09
N MET A 222 10.68 -31.09 6.70
CA MET A 222 11.21 -30.30 5.57
C MET A 222 11.29 -31.09 4.26
N LEU A 223 10.26 -31.88 3.98
CA LEU A 223 10.22 -32.80 2.83
C LEU A 223 10.35 -32.05 1.49
N GLY A 224 9.85 -30.83 1.38
CA GLY A 224 10.02 -30.00 0.19
C GLY A 224 11.47 -29.60 -0.06
N GLU A 225 12.31 -29.55 0.96
CA GLU A 225 13.74 -29.24 0.90
C GLU A 225 14.64 -30.47 1.05
N ALA A 226 14.07 -31.69 1.09
CA ALA A 226 14.81 -32.93 1.34
C ALA A 226 15.95 -33.19 0.33
N HIS A 227 15.88 -32.64 -0.86
CA HIS A 227 16.91 -32.76 -1.89
C HIS A 227 18.25 -32.08 -1.53
N TYR A 228 18.25 -31.09 -0.64
CA TYR A 228 19.44 -30.33 -0.25
C TYR A 228 19.57 -30.12 1.26
N LEU A 229 18.56 -30.49 2.04
CA LEU A 229 18.57 -30.43 3.50
C LEU A 229 18.39 -31.82 4.09
N THR A 230 19.27 -32.20 5.01
CA THR A 230 19.13 -33.40 5.82
C THR A 230 18.80 -33.01 7.25
N VAL A 231 17.64 -33.40 7.75
CA VAL A 231 17.25 -33.11 9.12
C VAL A 231 17.85 -34.16 10.05
N LYS A 232 18.90 -33.80 10.77
CA LYS A 232 19.58 -34.67 11.77
C LYS A 232 18.95 -34.57 13.16
N SER A 233 18.36 -33.43 13.50
CA SER A 233 17.73 -33.17 14.80
C SER A 233 16.48 -32.32 14.63
N PRO A 234 15.41 -32.56 15.41
CA PRO A 234 14.25 -31.67 15.45
C PRO A 234 14.50 -30.40 16.32
N ILE A 235 15.65 -30.33 16.99
CA ILE A 235 15.99 -29.20 17.86
C ILE A 235 16.72 -28.14 17.05
N ASN A 236 16.22 -26.90 17.15
CA ASN A 236 16.88 -25.71 16.65
C ASN A 236 17.26 -24.80 17.82
N VAL A 237 18.39 -24.11 17.68
CA VAL A 237 18.85 -23.09 18.64
C VAL A 237 19.23 -21.82 17.89
N GLY A 238 19.02 -20.67 18.49
CA GLY A 238 19.32 -19.39 17.86
C GLY A 238 19.54 -18.26 18.87
N VAL A 239 20.25 -17.23 18.41
CA VAL A 239 20.48 -15.98 19.15
C VAL A 239 20.13 -14.83 18.24
N THR A 240 19.43 -13.84 18.77
CA THR A 240 19.12 -12.58 18.11
C THR A 240 19.78 -11.42 18.84
N TYR A 241 20.27 -10.47 18.06
CA TYR A 241 20.89 -9.24 18.53
C TYR A 241 20.22 -8.03 17.91
N ARG A 242 19.62 -7.18 18.73
CA ARG A 242 19.03 -5.92 18.32
C ARG A 242 20.08 -4.83 18.25
N LEU A 243 20.47 -4.47 17.04
CA LEU A 243 21.52 -3.47 16.80
C LEU A 243 21.01 -2.07 17.21
N ASN A 244 19.79 -1.74 16.77
CA ASN A 244 19.08 -0.51 17.10
C ASN A 244 17.56 -0.73 16.98
N GLU A 245 16.74 0.31 17.13
CA GLU A 245 15.28 0.20 17.02
C GLU A 245 14.78 -0.27 15.65
N GLY A 246 15.52 -0.01 14.59
CA GLY A 246 15.17 -0.34 13.21
C GLY A 246 15.80 -1.63 12.68
N LEU A 247 16.75 -2.26 13.38
CA LEU A 247 17.49 -3.41 12.84
C LEU A 247 17.79 -4.47 13.90
N GLU A 248 17.45 -5.71 13.60
CA GLU A 248 17.76 -6.90 14.38
C GLU A 248 18.45 -7.94 13.49
N LEU A 249 19.51 -8.58 14.00
CA LEU A 249 20.27 -9.65 13.36
C LEU A 249 20.14 -10.94 14.16
N GLY A 250 20.17 -12.09 13.48
CA GLY A 250 20.13 -13.40 14.15
C GLY A 250 21.06 -14.43 13.54
N GLY A 251 21.60 -15.30 14.40
CA GLY A 251 22.34 -16.48 14.03
C GLY A 251 21.65 -17.73 14.59
N GLN A 252 21.55 -18.79 13.79
CA GLN A 252 20.76 -19.97 14.12
C GLN A 252 21.48 -21.26 13.70
N LEU A 253 21.36 -22.30 14.54
CA LEU A 253 21.70 -23.67 14.16
C LEU A 253 20.41 -24.49 14.02
N LEU A 254 20.18 -24.96 12.81
CA LEU A 254 18.97 -25.62 12.37
C LEU A 254 19.22 -27.09 12.11
N GLN A 255 18.25 -27.93 12.49
CA GLN A 255 18.23 -29.36 12.18
C GLN A 255 19.54 -30.10 12.59
N GLY A 256 20.30 -29.56 13.52
CA GLY A 256 21.55 -30.12 14.03
C GLY A 256 22.75 -30.01 13.09
N ASN A 257 22.63 -29.36 11.92
CA ASN A 257 23.71 -29.33 10.93
C ASN A 257 23.73 -28.11 9.98
N THR A 258 22.80 -27.19 10.12
CA THR A 258 22.65 -26.08 9.16
C THR A 258 22.71 -24.73 9.88
N PHE A 259 23.66 -23.88 9.49
CA PHE A 259 23.70 -22.50 9.97
C PHE A 259 22.78 -21.62 9.14
N GLY A 260 22.03 -20.76 9.82
CA GLY A 260 21.16 -19.75 9.24
C GLY A 260 21.49 -18.37 9.79
N LEU A 261 21.29 -17.36 8.96
CA LEU A 261 21.39 -15.94 9.33
C LEU A 261 20.05 -15.25 9.05
N THR A 262 19.68 -14.34 9.93
CA THR A 262 18.48 -13.50 9.75
C THR A 262 18.81 -12.03 9.92
N ALA A 263 18.06 -11.19 9.23
CA ALA A 263 18.06 -9.74 9.41
C ALA A 263 16.61 -9.24 9.32
N SER A 264 16.19 -8.43 10.29
CA SER A 264 14.85 -7.84 10.35
C SER A 264 14.95 -6.32 10.42
N MET A 265 14.31 -5.62 9.48
CA MET A 265 14.19 -4.16 9.49
C MET A 265 12.78 -3.76 9.86
N PHE A 266 12.64 -2.81 10.79
CA PHE A 266 11.39 -2.40 11.39
C PHE A 266 11.01 -0.99 10.96
N PHE A 267 9.77 -0.82 10.57
CA PHE A 267 9.19 0.48 10.19
C PHE A 267 7.80 0.59 10.80
N ASN A 268 7.51 1.70 11.44
CA ASN A 268 6.17 1.96 11.92
C ASN A 268 5.66 3.29 11.37
N PRO A 269 4.56 3.29 10.58
CA PRO A 269 3.95 4.53 10.09
C PRO A 269 3.75 5.57 11.17
N LYS A 270 3.40 5.17 12.39
CA LYS A 270 3.15 6.07 13.51
C LYS A 270 4.41 6.76 14.06
N ARG A 271 5.60 6.34 13.63
CA ARG A 271 6.90 6.86 14.06
C ARG A 271 7.68 7.39 12.85
N PRO A 272 7.47 8.65 12.47
CA PRO A 272 8.23 9.23 11.36
C PRO A 272 9.71 9.33 11.69
N PRO A 273 10.61 9.10 10.72
CA PRO A 273 12.07 9.08 10.96
C PRO A 273 12.63 10.44 11.37
N ASN A 274 12.01 11.54 10.94
CA ASN A 274 12.49 12.91 11.16
C ASN A 274 11.67 13.70 12.21
N GLY A 275 10.91 13.02 13.08
CA GLY A 275 10.04 13.67 14.06
C GLY A 275 8.87 14.40 13.39
N ASN A 276 8.41 15.48 13.97
CA ASN A 276 7.32 16.31 13.42
C ASN A 276 7.90 17.55 12.75
N GLY A 277 8.22 17.42 11.46
CA GLY A 277 8.22 18.49 10.48
C GLY A 277 9.19 19.64 10.68
N PHE A 278 9.87 19.97 9.60
CA PHE A 278 10.59 21.23 9.43
C PHE A 278 9.66 22.33 8.90
N GLU A 279 8.36 22.23 9.19
CA GLU A 279 7.37 23.20 8.76
C GLU A 279 7.47 24.47 9.60
N LEU A 280 7.38 25.63 8.95
CA LEU A 280 7.30 26.89 9.65
C LEU A 280 6.02 26.98 10.50
N ALA A 281 6.08 27.68 11.63
CA ALA A 281 4.92 27.92 12.45
C ALA A 281 3.80 28.62 11.63
N PRO A 282 2.53 28.26 11.83
CA PRO A 282 1.43 28.90 11.12
C PRO A 282 1.28 30.36 11.59
N VAL A 283 0.69 31.18 10.74
CA VAL A 283 0.31 32.57 11.10
C VAL A 283 -0.56 32.55 12.37
N PRO A 284 -0.25 33.32 13.42
CA PRO A 284 -1.08 33.36 14.61
C PRO A 284 -2.43 34.03 14.33
N MET A 285 -3.50 33.53 14.94
CA MET A 285 -4.80 34.21 14.89
C MET A 285 -4.75 35.52 15.66
N ARG A 286 -5.50 36.51 15.21
CA ARG A 286 -5.65 37.79 15.87
C ARG A 286 -6.71 37.68 16.99
N ALA A 287 -6.43 38.27 18.17
CA ALA A 287 -7.44 38.44 19.21
C ALA A 287 -8.46 39.51 18.78
N ARG A 288 -9.73 39.14 18.62
CA ARG A 288 -10.80 40.06 18.14
C ARG A 288 -11.28 41.08 19.17
N GLN A 289 -10.70 41.10 20.37
CA GLN A 289 -11.01 42.08 21.43
C GLN A 289 -10.25 43.41 21.27
N GLU A 290 -9.26 43.45 20.39
CA GLU A 290 -8.58 44.68 20.05
C GLU A 290 -9.29 45.31 18.84
N ALA A 291 -10.04 46.38 19.06
CA ALA A 291 -10.61 47.19 17.97
C ALA A 291 -9.48 47.61 17.02
N SER A 292 -9.37 46.94 15.90
CA SER A 292 -8.32 47.22 14.95
C SER A 292 -8.96 47.74 13.66
N ASN A 293 -8.42 48.83 13.14
CA ASN A 293 -8.78 49.38 11.82
C ASN A 293 -8.19 48.51 10.67
N VAL A 294 -8.22 47.18 10.81
CA VAL A 294 -7.75 46.30 9.74
C VAL A 294 -8.76 46.30 8.62
N GLN A 295 -8.36 46.81 7.47
CA GLN A 295 -9.09 46.64 6.22
C GLN A 295 -8.70 45.29 5.57
N THR A 296 -9.67 44.61 5.01
CA THR A 296 -9.41 43.37 4.24
C THR A 296 -8.58 43.72 3.01
N SER A 297 -7.38 43.09 2.90
CA SER A 297 -6.49 43.28 1.75
C SER A 297 -6.31 41.96 1.01
N PRO A 298 -6.96 41.79 -0.14
CA PRO A 298 -6.80 40.58 -0.98
C PRO A 298 -5.33 40.31 -1.38
N GLU A 299 -4.53 41.37 -1.61
CA GLU A 299 -3.12 41.24 -2.02
C GLU A 299 -2.25 40.69 -0.88
N ILE A 300 -2.48 41.13 0.35
CA ILE A 300 -1.77 40.59 1.52
C ILE A 300 -2.17 39.15 1.75
N ILE A 301 -3.47 38.83 1.69
CA ILE A 301 -3.99 37.45 1.81
C ILE A 301 -3.35 36.57 0.75
N LYS A 302 -3.32 37.01 -0.50
CA LYS A 302 -2.70 36.26 -1.63
C LYS A 302 -1.22 36.01 -1.37
N THR A 303 -0.48 37.04 -0.96
CA THR A 303 0.97 36.96 -0.71
C THR A 303 1.28 35.95 0.41
N VAL A 304 0.55 36.03 1.52
CA VAL A 304 0.76 35.14 2.67
C VAL A 304 0.37 33.69 2.32
N LEU A 305 -0.78 33.47 1.68
CA LEU A 305 -1.22 32.13 1.25
C LEU A 305 -0.23 31.51 0.27
N THR A 306 0.31 32.30 -0.69
CA THR A 306 1.31 31.84 -1.65
C THR A 306 2.61 31.43 -0.94
N SER A 307 3.07 32.21 0.05
CA SER A 307 4.28 31.86 0.81
C SER A 307 4.13 30.58 1.64
N GLU A 308 2.89 30.24 2.02
CA GLU A 308 2.58 28.99 2.72
C GLU A 308 2.40 27.78 1.77
N GLY A 309 2.34 27.97 0.45
CA GLY A 309 2.19 26.89 -0.54
C GLY A 309 0.75 26.67 -1.00
N PHE A 310 -0.07 27.73 -0.94
CA PHE A 310 -1.42 27.76 -1.49
C PHE A 310 -1.49 28.70 -2.69
N LEU A 311 -2.18 28.28 -3.73
CA LEU A 311 -2.45 29.15 -4.89
C LEU A 311 -3.89 29.67 -4.80
N LEU A 312 -4.03 30.95 -4.43
CA LEU A 312 -5.32 31.63 -4.42
C LEU A 312 -5.77 31.87 -5.86
N LYS A 313 -6.93 31.30 -6.25
CA LYS A 313 -7.53 31.43 -7.58
C LYS A 313 -8.49 32.61 -7.64
N ALA A 314 -9.32 32.77 -6.61
CA ALA A 314 -10.27 33.88 -6.52
C ALA A 314 -10.59 34.17 -5.05
N ILE A 315 -11.01 35.39 -4.79
CA ILE A 315 -11.46 35.87 -3.48
C ILE A 315 -12.69 36.78 -3.67
N GLU A 316 -13.70 36.61 -2.82
CA GLU A 316 -14.91 37.39 -2.85
C GLU A 316 -15.41 37.65 -1.42
N ILE A 317 -15.90 38.84 -1.16
CA ILE A 317 -16.50 39.23 0.13
C ILE A 317 -18.00 39.40 -0.09
N ARG A 318 -18.83 38.68 0.66
CA ARG A 318 -20.28 38.70 0.65
C ARG A 318 -20.82 38.94 2.04
N GLY A 319 -21.14 40.20 2.39
CA GLY A 319 -21.58 40.53 3.72
C GLY A 319 -20.56 40.22 4.79
N ASP A 320 -20.88 39.34 5.71
CA ASP A 320 -20.03 38.90 6.82
C ASP A 320 -19.11 37.72 6.47
N THR A 321 -19.08 37.27 5.21
CA THR A 321 -18.40 36.06 4.77
C THR A 321 -17.36 36.38 3.69
N ILE A 322 -16.13 35.88 3.88
CA ILE A 322 -15.07 35.87 2.88
C ILE A 322 -15.03 34.49 2.21
N ARG A 323 -15.21 34.42 0.92
CA ARG A 323 -15.03 33.20 0.11
C ARG A 323 -13.70 33.25 -0.61
N VAL A 324 -12.95 32.12 -0.55
CA VAL A 324 -11.73 31.91 -1.29
C VAL A 324 -11.77 30.59 -2.05
N ASP A 325 -11.46 30.66 -3.35
CA ASP A 325 -11.22 29.50 -4.18
C ASP A 325 -9.71 29.28 -4.27
N ILE A 326 -9.22 28.11 -3.79
CA ILE A 326 -7.80 27.92 -3.50
C ILE A 326 -7.32 26.53 -3.93
N GLU A 327 -6.12 26.45 -4.51
CA GLU A 327 -5.44 25.20 -4.79
C GLU A 327 -4.39 24.92 -3.71
N ASN A 328 -4.54 23.82 -3.00
CA ASN A 328 -3.57 23.33 -2.03
C ASN A 328 -2.46 22.57 -2.76
N GLN A 329 -1.28 23.15 -2.87
CA GLN A 329 -0.16 22.57 -3.62
C GLN A 329 0.76 21.70 -2.78
N GLU A 330 0.88 21.96 -1.47
CA GLU A 330 1.92 21.38 -0.65
C GLU A 330 1.43 20.55 0.55
N PHE A 331 0.30 20.92 1.16
CA PHE A 331 -0.16 20.23 2.36
C PHE A 331 -0.92 18.94 2.03
N ARG A 332 -0.39 17.80 2.44
CA ARG A 332 -1.11 16.53 2.35
C ARG A 332 -2.32 16.52 3.29
N SER A 333 -2.15 17.00 4.51
CA SER A 333 -3.23 17.08 5.49
C SER A 333 -4.17 18.23 5.17
N VAL A 334 -5.39 17.89 4.77
CA VAL A 334 -6.44 18.88 4.45
C VAL A 334 -6.87 19.66 5.70
N ALA A 335 -6.94 18.98 6.86
CA ALA A 335 -7.25 19.64 8.13
C ALA A 335 -6.20 20.72 8.46
N GLN A 336 -4.90 20.44 8.25
CA GLN A 336 -3.82 21.41 8.44
C GLN A 336 -3.92 22.56 7.43
N ALA A 337 -4.19 22.26 6.16
CA ALA A 337 -4.41 23.28 5.14
C ALA A 337 -5.56 24.22 5.52
N LEU A 338 -6.70 23.67 5.92
CA LEU A 338 -7.86 24.46 6.39
C LEU A 338 -7.50 25.36 7.58
N GLY A 339 -6.78 24.81 8.57
CA GLY A 339 -6.36 25.59 9.74
C GLY A 339 -5.47 26.76 9.38
N ARG A 340 -4.47 26.58 8.50
CA ARG A 340 -3.55 27.63 8.03
C ARG A 340 -4.26 28.69 7.20
N ILE A 341 -5.10 28.28 6.25
CA ILE A 341 -5.92 29.22 5.46
C ILE A 341 -6.84 30.03 6.38
N THR A 342 -7.54 29.37 7.31
CA THR A 342 -8.42 30.01 8.27
C THR A 342 -7.70 31.08 9.12
N ARG A 343 -6.50 30.76 9.61
CA ARG A 343 -5.65 31.69 10.38
C ARG A 343 -5.28 32.94 9.55
N THR A 344 -4.88 32.74 8.30
CA THR A 344 -4.54 33.82 7.38
C THR A 344 -5.76 34.71 7.09
N LEU A 345 -6.90 34.09 6.76
CA LEU A 345 -8.12 34.87 6.49
C LEU A 345 -8.58 35.65 7.72
N GLN A 346 -8.63 35.01 8.89
CA GLN A 346 -9.05 35.68 10.13
C GLN A 346 -8.13 36.84 10.50
N ARG A 347 -6.81 36.70 10.30
CA ARG A 347 -5.84 37.72 10.67
C ARG A 347 -5.91 38.98 9.79
N PHE A 348 -6.09 38.78 8.48
CA PHE A 348 -6.00 39.85 7.48
C PHE A 348 -7.37 40.27 6.90
N SER A 349 -8.47 39.89 7.54
CA SER A 349 -9.81 40.40 7.24
C SER A 349 -10.28 41.39 8.27
N SER A 350 -11.17 42.32 7.87
CA SER A 350 -11.82 43.27 8.76
C SER A 350 -12.70 42.55 9.81
N ASP A 351 -13.07 43.29 10.88
CA ASP A 351 -13.77 42.69 12.03
C ASP A 351 -15.24 42.34 11.75
N ASP A 352 -15.84 42.93 10.71
CA ASP A 352 -17.17 42.62 10.20
C ASP A 352 -17.24 41.26 9.47
N ILE A 353 -16.10 40.74 9.01
CA ILE A 353 -16.03 39.39 8.42
C ILE A 353 -15.92 38.38 9.55
N ILE A 354 -16.96 37.59 9.77
CA ILE A 354 -17.04 36.59 10.85
C ILE A 354 -16.97 35.13 10.37
N LYS A 355 -17.05 34.91 9.06
CA LYS A 355 -17.03 33.57 8.46
C LYS A 355 -16.11 33.50 7.26
N ALA A 356 -15.58 32.31 7.00
CA ALA A 356 -14.92 31.99 5.75
C ALA A 356 -15.61 30.82 5.05
N GLU A 357 -15.70 30.88 3.72
CA GLU A 357 -15.98 29.76 2.85
C GLU A 357 -14.71 29.43 2.06
N ILE A 358 -14.10 28.28 2.35
CA ILE A 358 -12.87 27.82 1.70
C ILE A 358 -13.26 26.73 0.71
N VAL A 359 -13.04 26.98 -0.59
CA VAL A 359 -13.29 26.04 -1.67
C VAL A 359 -11.96 25.54 -2.21
N PHE A 360 -11.69 24.25 -2.03
CA PHE A 360 -10.54 23.62 -2.67
C PHE A 360 -10.83 23.36 -4.13
N VAL A 361 -9.96 23.87 -4.98
CA VAL A 361 -10.03 23.72 -6.44
C VAL A 361 -8.91 22.81 -6.90
N LYS A 362 -9.22 21.91 -7.82
CA LYS A 362 -8.23 21.09 -8.52
C LYS A 362 -8.40 21.29 -10.01
N TYR A 363 -7.30 21.69 -10.68
CA TYR A 363 -7.40 22.25 -12.03
C TYR A 363 -8.36 23.46 -12.01
N THR A 364 -9.59 23.31 -12.41
CA THR A 364 -10.61 24.37 -12.46
C THR A 364 -11.94 23.95 -11.81
N ILE A 365 -12.01 22.75 -11.25
CA ILE A 365 -13.23 22.26 -10.61
C ILE A 365 -13.15 22.33 -9.07
N PRO A 366 -14.24 22.72 -8.39
CA PRO A 366 -14.31 22.68 -6.93
C PRO A 366 -14.44 21.23 -6.46
N VAL A 367 -13.44 20.74 -5.73
CA VAL A 367 -13.43 19.34 -5.24
C VAL A 367 -13.99 19.22 -3.83
N ALA A 368 -13.84 20.24 -2.99
CA ALA A 368 -14.40 20.28 -1.64
C ALA A 368 -14.64 21.72 -1.20
N SER A 369 -15.60 21.96 -0.32
CA SER A 369 -15.88 23.27 0.27
C SER A 369 -16.18 23.15 1.76
N TYR A 370 -15.76 24.17 2.54
CA TYR A 370 -15.92 24.21 3.98
C TYR A 370 -16.33 25.62 4.43
N GLU A 371 -17.35 25.67 5.28
CA GLU A 371 -17.72 26.89 6.01
C GLU A 371 -17.08 26.85 7.40
N ILE A 372 -16.47 27.97 7.79
CA ILE A 372 -15.76 28.11 9.06
C ILE A 372 -16.20 29.40 9.72
N ASN A 373 -16.62 29.35 11.01
CA ASN A 373 -16.80 30.53 11.85
C ASN A 373 -15.47 30.87 12.54
N PHE A 374 -15.05 32.12 12.46
CA PHE A 374 -13.75 32.52 13.00
C PHE A 374 -13.67 32.45 14.53
N ASN A 375 -14.79 32.64 15.25
CA ASN A 375 -14.81 32.47 16.70
C ASN A 375 -14.63 31.01 17.10
N ASP A 376 -15.37 30.10 16.43
CA ASP A 376 -15.21 28.65 16.63
C ASP A 376 -13.78 28.18 16.32
N ALA A 377 -13.20 28.72 15.26
CA ALA A 377 -11.82 28.42 14.86
C ALA A 377 -10.81 28.95 15.90
N GLN A 378 -11.03 30.13 16.46
CA GLN A 378 -10.17 30.69 17.50
C GLN A 378 -10.22 29.87 18.79
N GLU A 379 -11.41 29.49 19.24
CA GLU A 379 -11.55 28.59 20.40
C GLU A 379 -10.85 27.25 20.19
N ALA A 380 -11.06 26.63 19.02
CA ALA A 380 -10.41 25.38 18.67
C ALA A 380 -8.88 25.50 18.58
N SER A 381 -8.36 26.60 18.05
CA SER A 381 -6.92 26.88 17.98
C SER A 381 -6.26 27.06 19.34
N ASN A 382 -7.03 27.49 20.35
CA ASN A 382 -6.61 27.61 21.74
C ASN A 382 -6.78 26.31 22.56
N GLY A 383 -7.05 25.19 21.88
CA GLY A 383 -7.14 23.87 22.50
C GLY A 383 -8.51 23.51 23.05
N ARG A 384 -9.56 24.33 22.84
CA ARG A 384 -10.94 23.95 23.19
C ARG A 384 -11.51 22.96 22.18
N ILE A 385 -12.31 22.02 22.65
CA ILE A 385 -12.98 21.06 21.79
C ILE A 385 -14.22 21.71 21.18
N VAL A 386 -14.10 22.15 19.93
CA VAL A 386 -15.22 22.67 19.12
C VAL A 386 -15.59 21.64 18.06
N ARG A 387 -16.78 21.08 18.15
CA ARG A 387 -17.26 20.09 17.15
C ARG A 387 -17.71 20.80 15.87
N GLY A 388 -17.29 20.27 14.71
CA GLY A 388 -17.74 20.78 13.41
C GLY A 388 -17.22 22.18 13.07
N VAL A 389 -16.00 22.53 13.48
CA VAL A 389 -15.33 23.78 13.11
C VAL A 389 -15.28 23.93 11.59
N PHE A 390 -14.94 22.86 10.88
CA PHE A 390 -14.97 22.82 9.42
C PHE A 390 -16.27 22.12 8.99
N LYS A 391 -17.25 22.91 8.52
CA LYS A 391 -18.56 22.40 8.05
C LYS A 391 -18.49 22.11 6.57
N PRO A 392 -18.52 20.84 6.14
CA PRO A 392 -18.47 20.49 4.71
C PRO A 392 -19.70 21.00 3.98
N LYS A 393 -19.49 21.53 2.78
CA LYS A 393 -20.54 21.99 1.85
C LYS A 393 -20.29 21.41 0.46
N ASP A 394 -21.32 21.32 -0.34
CA ASP A 394 -21.26 20.97 -1.74
C ASP A 394 -21.47 22.24 -2.58
N VAL A 395 -20.49 22.59 -3.39
CA VAL A 395 -20.47 23.77 -4.25
C VAL A 395 -20.37 23.34 -5.71
N ALA A 396 -21.22 23.87 -6.57
CA ALA A 396 -21.23 23.50 -8.00
C ALA A 396 -20.11 24.18 -8.79
N ASN A 397 -19.86 25.48 -8.52
CA ASN A 397 -19.01 26.32 -9.35
C ASN A 397 -17.92 27.00 -8.52
N THR A 398 -16.79 27.22 -9.18
CA THR A 398 -15.76 28.17 -8.72
C THR A 398 -16.24 29.61 -8.93
N LEU A 399 -15.61 30.54 -8.24
CA LEU A 399 -15.72 31.96 -8.56
C LEU A 399 -15.15 32.23 -9.96
N PRO A 400 -15.59 33.28 -10.67
CA PRO A 400 -14.88 33.76 -11.83
C PRO A 400 -13.43 34.06 -11.47
N VAL A 401 -12.51 33.56 -12.26
CA VAL A 401 -11.09 33.79 -12.06
C VAL A 401 -10.76 35.08 -12.82
N ASP A 402 -10.42 36.13 -12.11
CA ASP A 402 -9.67 37.23 -12.69
C ASP A 402 -8.31 36.65 -13.11
N ASP A 403 -7.86 36.99 -14.31
CA ASP A 403 -6.64 36.42 -14.95
C ASP A 403 -5.42 36.54 -14.02
N LEU A 404 -5.26 35.59 -13.11
CA LEU A 404 -4.20 35.55 -12.09
C LEU A 404 -2.91 34.90 -12.63
N GLY A 405 -2.70 34.94 -13.96
CA GLY A 405 -1.39 34.71 -14.55
C GLY A 405 -0.82 33.33 -14.35
N GLY A 406 -1.56 32.30 -14.69
CA GLY A 406 -1.01 30.94 -14.84
C GLY A 406 -0.73 30.62 -16.29
N SER A 407 0.42 30.05 -16.60
CA SER A 407 0.68 29.53 -17.95
C SER A 407 -0.27 28.37 -18.26
N ASP A 408 -0.96 28.44 -19.40
CA ASP A 408 -1.76 27.32 -19.90
C ASP A 408 -0.90 26.11 -20.31
N PHE A 409 0.39 26.35 -20.51
CA PHE A 409 1.38 25.32 -20.80
C PHE A 409 2.26 25.03 -19.57
N SER A 410 2.35 23.77 -19.22
CA SER A 410 3.26 23.29 -18.18
C SER A 410 4.02 22.07 -18.66
N TRP A 411 5.28 21.96 -18.25
CA TRP A 411 6.11 20.79 -18.53
C TRP A 411 7.04 20.49 -17.35
N VAL A 412 7.43 19.24 -17.26
CA VAL A 412 8.39 18.77 -16.25
C VAL A 412 9.30 17.73 -16.88
N LEU A 413 10.60 17.89 -16.68
CA LEU A 413 11.62 16.89 -16.97
C LEU A 413 12.23 16.45 -15.65
N GLY A 414 12.22 15.15 -15.39
CA GLY A 414 12.76 14.61 -14.16
C GLY A 414 13.26 13.18 -14.31
N PRO A 415 14.08 12.71 -13.36
CA PRO A 415 14.48 11.31 -13.34
C PRO A 415 13.31 10.43 -12.94
N TYR A 416 13.25 9.22 -13.51
CA TYR A 416 12.39 8.15 -13.03
C TYR A 416 13.21 6.94 -12.61
N PHE A 417 12.65 6.15 -11.72
CA PHE A 417 13.12 4.82 -11.33
C PHE A 417 11.94 3.87 -11.30
N ASP A 418 11.90 2.95 -12.25
CA ASP A 418 10.89 1.89 -12.33
C ASP A 418 11.49 0.54 -11.97
N TYR A 419 10.65 -0.34 -11.47
CA TYR A 419 11.06 -1.69 -11.09
C TYR A 419 9.95 -2.71 -11.37
N ARG A 420 10.38 -3.96 -11.60
CA ARG A 420 9.50 -5.13 -11.73
C ARG A 420 9.94 -6.17 -10.71
N LEU A 421 8.98 -6.74 -10.00
CA LEU A 421 9.21 -7.74 -8.98
C LEU A 421 8.67 -9.10 -9.43
N PHE A 422 9.28 -10.16 -8.89
CA PHE A 422 8.80 -11.53 -8.98
C PHE A 422 8.86 -12.17 -10.37
N ASP A 423 9.66 -11.64 -11.26
CA ASP A 423 9.95 -12.34 -12.52
C ASP A 423 10.70 -13.64 -12.24
N PRO A 424 10.28 -14.79 -12.80
CA PRO A 424 10.90 -16.09 -12.53
C PRO A 424 12.38 -16.19 -12.95
N LEU A 425 12.78 -15.45 -13.99
CA LEU A 425 14.16 -15.47 -14.49
C LEU A 425 15.05 -14.45 -13.74
N ARG A 426 14.49 -13.27 -13.47
CA ARG A 426 15.16 -12.20 -12.71
C ARG A 426 14.17 -11.58 -11.72
N PRO A 427 14.16 -12.03 -10.47
CA PRO A 427 13.20 -11.61 -9.45
C PRO A 427 13.07 -10.10 -9.23
N PHE A 428 14.12 -9.37 -9.51
CA PHE A 428 14.15 -7.91 -9.46
C PHE A 428 14.75 -7.37 -10.76
N ARG A 429 13.95 -6.62 -11.52
CA ARG A 429 14.39 -5.83 -12.67
C ARG A 429 14.11 -4.36 -12.41
N TYR A 430 14.94 -3.51 -12.93
CA TYR A 430 14.82 -2.06 -12.74
C TYR A 430 15.20 -1.31 -14.01
N ASP A 431 14.70 -0.08 -14.08
CA ASP A 431 15.03 0.88 -15.10
C ASP A 431 15.15 2.29 -14.52
N LEU A 432 16.18 3.00 -14.90
CA LEU A 432 16.49 4.36 -14.48
C LEU A 432 16.60 5.23 -15.74
N GLY A 433 15.90 6.33 -15.78
CA GLY A 433 15.91 7.19 -16.95
C GLY A 433 15.33 8.58 -16.70
N LEU A 434 14.95 9.22 -17.79
CA LEU A 434 14.33 10.55 -17.79
C LEU A 434 12.88 10.45 -18.28
N ASN A 435 11.99 11.10 -17.56
CA ASN A 435 10.60 11.30 -17.95
C ASN A 435 10.38 12.77 -18.31
N LEU A 436 9.78 13.00 -19.47
CA LEU A 436 9.29 14.30 -19.92
C LEU A 436 7.77 14.23 -19.96
N ALA A 437 7.11 15.04 -19.17
CA ALA A 437 5.67 15.22 -19.20
C ALA A 437 5.34 16.67 -19.56
N ALA A 438 4.29 16.86 -20.35
CA ALA A 438 3.80 18.19 -20.73
C ALA A 438 2.28 18.20 -20.76
N SER A 439 1.69 19.34 -20.44
CA SER A 439 0.25 19.57 -20.59
C SER A 439 -0.04 20.99 -21.04
N TYR A 440 -1.10 21.10 -21.86
CA TYR A 440 -1.65 22.36 -22.31
C TYR A 440 -3.14 22.42 -21.98
N ARG A 441 -3.58 23.51 -21.36
CA ARG A 441 -4.97 23.76 -21.01
C ARG A 441 -5.58 24.73 -22.03
N PHE A 442 -6.59 24.27 -22.74
CA PHE A 442 -7.33 25.09 -23.73
C PHE A 442 -8.43 25.93 -23.09
N SER A 443 -9.02 25.40 -22.03
CA SER A 443 -10.05 26.06 -21.24
C SER A 443 -10.12 25.43 -19.84
N ASP A 444 -11.07 25.89 -19.04
CA ASP A 444 -11.31 25.35 -17.70
C ASP A 444 -11.66 23.86 -17.68
N THR A 445 -12.18 23.35 -18.78
CA THR A 445 -12.66 21.97 -18.88
C THR A 445 -11.83 21.10 -19.82
N PHE A 446 -11.07 21.68 -20.75
CA PHE A 446 -10.34 20.95 -21.78
C PHE A 446 -8.82 21.09 -21.64
N SER A 447 -8.13 19.98 -21.69
CA SER A 447 -6.67 19.93 -21.67
C SER A 447 -6.11 18.83 -22.58
N LEU A 448 -4.89 19.00 -23.06
CA LEU A 448 -4.09 17.98 -23.72
C LEU A 448 -2.89 17.68 -22.82
N GLY A 449 -2.65 16.41 -22.50
CA GLY A 449 -1.52 16.02 -21.69
C GLY A 449 -0.85 14.77 -22.22
N GLY A 450 0.47 14.69 -22.04
CA GLY A 450 1.22 13.52 -22.46
C GLY A 450 2.55 13.37 -21.76
N SER A 451 3.12 12.17 -21.82
CA SER A 451 4.47 11.87 -21.35
C SER A 451 5.22 10.90 -22.25
N THR A 452 6.53 10.98 -22.16
CA THR A 452 7.48 10.05 -22.75
C THR A 452 8.60 9.74 -21.78
N GLN A 453 9.12 8.52 -21.82
CA GLN A 453 10.25 8.08 -21.00
C GLN A 453 11.40 7.63 -21.87
N LYS A 454 12.61 7.93 -21.43
CA LYS A 454 13.85 7.46 -22.05
C LYS A 454 14.70 6.74 -21.02
N SER A 455 14.91 5.45 -21.23
CA SER A 455 15.83 4.64 -20.41
C SER A 455 17.27 5.10 -20.62
N LEU A 456 18.01 5.20 -19.51
CA LEU A 456 19.44 5.50 -19.50
C LEU A 456 20.24 4.31 -18.99
N TYR A 457 19.71 3.59 -18.00
CA TYR A 457 20.38 2.45 -17.40
C TYR A 457 19.36 1.52 -16.75
N GLY A 458 19.28 0.29 -17.23
CA GLY A 458 18.33 -0.69 -16.71
C GLY A 458 18.56 -2.08 -17.28
N ILE A 459 17.70 -2.99 -16.88
CA ILE A 459 17.69 -4.40 -17.31
C ILE A 459 16.28 -4.88 -17.68
N PHE A 460 15.39 -3.96 -18.06
CA PHE A 460 14.02 -4.32 -18.43
C PHE A 460 13.94 -5.15 -19.72
N ASP A 461 14.84 -4.93 -20.65
CA ASP A 461 14.96 -5.57 -21.96
C ASP A 461 15.68 -6.93 -21.92
N GLU A 462 16.27 -7.30 -20.76
CA GLU A 462 17.06 -8.52 -20.64
C GLU A 462 16.23 -9.74 -20.20
N ASN A 463 16.45 -10.89 -20.85
CA ASN A 463 15.94 -12.20 -20.45
C ASN A 463 14.42 -12.23 -20.17
N ILE A 464 13.64 -11.78 -21.14
CA ILE A 464 12.19 -11.76 -21.07
C ILE A 464 11.63 -13.18 -21.32
N ARG A 465 10.78 -13.62 -20.41
CA ARG A 465 9.98 -14.84 -20.63
C ARG A 465 8.72 -14.49 -21.42
N ALA A 466 8.49 -15.17 -22.52
CA ALA A 466 7.22 -15.07 -23.25
C ALA A 466 6.05 -15.48 -22.34
N SER A 467 4.92 -14.81 -22.51
CA SER A 467 3.69 -15.17 -21.80
C SER A 467 3.18 -16.54 -22.23
N ASP A 468 2.75 -17.36 -21.28
CA ASP A 468 2.03 -18.62 -21.49
C ASP A 468 0.53 -18.47 -21.18
N SER A 469 0.00 -17.25 -21.13
CA SER A 469 -1.41 -16.95 -20.92
C SER A 469 -2.25 -17.55 -22.05
N LYS A 470 -3.40 -18.12 -21.69
CA LYS A 470 -4.40 -18.60 -22.67
C LYS A 470 -5.43 -17.51 -23.02
N LEU A 471 -5.41 -16.41 -22.28
CA LEU A 471 -6.25 -15.24 -22.55
C LEU A 471 -5.55 -14.30 -23.52
N THR A 472 -6.30 -13.37 -24.10
CA THR A 472 -5.71 -12.26 -24.85
C THR A 472 -4.71 -11.50 -23.97
N HIS A 473 -3.51 -11.28 -24.49
CA HIS A 473 -2.40 -10.67 -23.76
C HIS A 473 -2.61 -9.17 -23.57
N VAL A 474 -3.35 -8.79 -22.55
CA VAL A 474 -3.67 -7.38 -22.22
C VAL A 474 -2.76 -6.80 -21.15
N ARG A 475 -2.01 -7.66 -20.42
CA ARG A 475 -0.99 -7.27 -19.43
C ARG A 475 0.25 -8.16 -19.47
N SER A 476 0.10 -9.42 -19.83
CA SER A 476 1.23 -10.37 -19.82
C SER A 476 2.29 -10.06 -20.89
N ASP A 477 1.96 -9.29 -21.92
CA ASP A 477 2.90 -8.75 -22.93
C ASP A 477 3.64 -7.49 -22.47
N PHE A 478 3.44 -7.01 -21.24
CA PHE A 478 4.09 -5.80 -20.75
C PHE A 478 5.63 -5.80 -20.96
N PRO A 479 6.34 -6.93 -20.82
CA PRO A 479 7.77 -6.99 -21.09
C PRO A 479 8.16 -6.63 -22.53
N GLU A 480 7.31 -6.90 -23.52
CA GLU A 480 7.56 -6.51 -24.91
C GLU A 480 7.47 -4.98 -25.10
N TYR A 481 6.56 -4.34 -24.37
CA TYR A 481 6.50 -2.87 -24.33
C TYR A 481 7.72 -2.26 -23.64
N ASP A 482 8.22 -2.88 -22.56
CA ASP A 482 9.48 -2.47 -21.92
C ASP A 482 10.66 -2.58 -22.90
N ARG A 483 10.68 -3.64 -23.73
CA ARG A 483 11.78 -3.91 -24.68
C ARG A 483 11.79 -3.00 -25.89
N PHE A 484 10.64 -2.74 -26.49
CA PHE A 484 10.54 -2.05 -27.77
C PHE A 484 10.04 -0.60 -27.65
N GLY A 485 9.55 -0.19 -26.48
CA GLY A 485 8.88 1.08 -26.26
C GLY A 485 9.76 2.21 -25.76
N ASP A 486 11.07 2.00 -25.62
CA ASP A 486 11.98 3.02 -25.10
C ASP A 486 11.95 4.31 -25.96
N GLY A 487 11.74 5.46 -25.31
CA GLY A 487 11.53 6.75 -25.97
C GLY A 487 10.18 6.89 -26.65
N GLY A 488 9.24 5.97 -26.41
CA GLY A 488 7.87 6.03 -26.93
C GLY A 488 6.97 6.95 -26.11
N ILE A 489 5.74 7.09 -26.57
CA ILE A 489 4.69 7.86 -25.88
C ILE A 489 4.08 6.96 -24.81
N GLU A 490 4.20 7.30 -23.52
CA GLU A 490 3.52 6.55 -22.46
C GLU A 490 2.02 6.78 -22.52
N HIS A 491 1.62 8.05 -22.50
CA HIS A 491 0.25 8.49 -22.73
C HIS A 491 0.23 9.80 -23.51
N LEU A 492 -0.85 10.06 -24.24
CA LEU A 492 -1.15 11.34 -24.89
C LEU A 492 -2.66 11.43 -25.06
N THR A 493 -3.32 12.24 -24.21
CA THR A 493 -4.78 12.30 -24.14
C THR A 493 -5.30 13.72 -24.21
N PHE A 494 -6.36 13.91 -24.99
CA PHE A 494 -7.24 15.07 -24.91
C PHE A 494 -8.31 14.76 -23.87
N ARG A 495 -8.40 15.60 -22.84
CA ARG A 495 -9.23 15.39 -21.66
C ARG A 495 -10.29 16.48 -21.51
N TYR A 496 -11.50 16.05 -21.22
CA TYR A 496 -12.56 16.86 -20.65
C TYR A 496 -12.72 16.51 -19.17
N LEU A 497 -12.76 17.51 -18.29
CA LEU A 497 -12.98 17.34 -16.86
C LEU A 497 -13.94 18.43 -16.38
N SER A 498 -15.04 18.04 -15.72
CA SER A 498 -16.04 18.99 -15.24
C SER A 498 -16.78 18.46 -14.01
N LYS A 499 -17.39 19.38 -13.26
CA LYS A 499 -18.34 19.10 -12.20
C LYS A 499 -19.74 19.57 -12.69
N ILE A 500 -20.63 18.61 -12.94
CA ILE A 500 -21.93 18.88 -13.56
C ILE A 500 -23.06 19.16 -12.56
N THR A 501 -22.90 18.73 -11.30
CA THR A 501 -23.77 19.07 -10.17
C THR A 501 -22.89 19.33 -8.93
N PRO A 502 -23.44 19.86 -7.81
CA PRO A 502 -22.64 20.02 -6.59
C PRO A 502 -21.94 18.77 -6.07
N THR A 503 -22.38 17.56 -6.49
CA THR A 503 -21.90 16.27 -6.00
C THR A 503 -21.44 15.32 -7.10
N THR A 504 -21.56 15.70 -8.39
CA THR A 504 -21.28 14.80 -9.52
C THR A 504 -20.17 15.37 -10.41
N TYR A 505 -19.15 14.56 -10.60
CA TYR A 505 -17.97 14.85 -11.42
C TYR A 505 -17.97 13.96 -12.66
N VAL A 506 -17.47 14.48 -13.77
CA VAL A 506 -17.34 13.72 -15.02
C VAL A 506 -15.97 13.97 -15.65
N ARG A 507 -15.46 12.94 -16.30
CA ARG A 507 -14.23 12.97 -17.08
C ARG A 507 -14.44 12.20 -18.37
N ALA A 508 -13.91 12.72 -19.46
CA ALA A 508 -13.79 12.00 -20.73
C ALA A 508 -12.40 12.20 -21.31
N GLU A 509 -11.84 11.16 -21.90
CA GLU A 509 -10.51 11.19 -22.50
C GLU A 509 -10.51 10.44 -23.82
N ILE A 510 -9.72 10.93 -24.77
CA ILE A 510 -9.46 10.27 -26.05
C ILE A 510 -7.97 10.38 -26.38
N GLY A 511 -7.39 9.32 -26.92
CA GLY A 511 -5.99 9.28 -27.34
C GLY A 511 -5.27 8.02 -26.91
N TYR A 512 -3.97 8.11 -26.60
CA TYR A 512 -3.18 7.02 -26.03
C TYR A 512 -3.34 7.07 -24.53
N LEU A 513 -4.25 6.23 -24.01
CA LEU A 513 -4.71 6.25 -22.62
C LEU A 513 -3.64 5.76 -21.63
N GLU A 514 -2.84 4.80 -22.09
CA GLU A 514 -1.74 4.19 -21.34
C GLU A 514 -0.71 3.56 -22.28
N THR A 515 0.35 2.99 -21.71
CA THR A 515 1.41 2.28 -22.43
C THR A 515 0.88 1.25 -23.42
N MET A 516 -0.10 0.43 -23.01
CA MET A 516 -0.58 -0.70 -23.83
C MET A 516 -1.86 -0.41 -24.62
N PHE A 517 -2.64 0.60 -24.25
CA PHE A 517 -3.95 0.88 -24.87
C PHE A 517 -4.15 2.36 -25.19
N GLY A 518 -4.77 2.60 -26.35
CA GLY A 518 -5.35 3.88 -26.72
C GLY A 518 -6.83 3.70 -27.01
N GLY A 519 -7.56 4.80 -27.14
CA GLY A 519 -9.00 4.80 -27.40
C GLY A 519 -9.73 5.95 -26.76
N ALA A 520 -10.95 5.71 -26.31
CA ALA A 520 -11.79 6.69 -25.61
C ALA A 520 -12.31 6.11 -24.30
N ALA A 521 -12.30 6.93 -23.25
CA ALA A 521 -12.77 6.56 -21.92
C ALA A 521 -13.64 7.67 -21.33
N VAL A 522 -14.67 7.30 -20.60
CA VAL A 522 -15.53 8.21 -19.84
C VAL A 522 -15.69 7.70 -18.41
N GLU A 523 -15.78 8.62 -17.47
CA GLU A 523 -15.95 8.31 -16.05
C GLU A 523 -16.92 9.33 -15.43
N ALA A 524 -17.82 8.86 -14.57
CA ALA A 524 -18.66 9.70 -13.74
C ALA A 524 -18.56 9.26 -12.28
N LEU A 525 -18.51 10.23 -11.36
CA LEU A 525 -18.41 10.00 -9.93
C LEU A 525 -19.45 10.83 -9.19
N TYR A 526 -20.27 10.17 -8.37
CA TYR A 526 -21.11 10.81 -7.37
C TYR A 526 -20.41 10.77 -6.01
N LYS A 527 -20.07 11.94 -5.46
CA LYS A 527 -19.36 12.07 -4.18
C LYS A 527 -19.75 13.38 -3.47
N PRO A 528 -20.77 13.35 -2.58
CA PRO A 528 -21.04 14.46 -1.67
C PRO A 528 -19.90 14.65 -0.66
N ASN A 529 -19.54 15.91 -0.35
CA ASN A 529 -18.41 16.20 0.52
C ASN A 529 -18.59 15.65 1.96
N ALA A 530 -19.81 15.67 2.48
CA ALA A 530 -20.12 15.15 3.82
C ALA A 530 -20.28 13.62 3.88
N SER A 531 -20.33 12.92 2.74
CA SER A 531 -20.61 11.48 2.70
C SER A 531 -19.36 10.64 2.80
N ASP A 532 -19.41 9.56 3.57
CA ASP A 532 -18.39 8.52 3.59
C ASP A 532 -18.51 7.53 2.42
N LEU A 533 -19.59 7.66 1.61
CA LEU A 533 -19.85 6.82 0.43
C LEU A 533 -19.68 7.61 -0.85
N ALA A 534 -19.17 6.94 -1.89
CA ALA A 534 -19.14 7.43 -3.25
C ALA A 534 -19.48 6.31 -4.23
N PHE A 535 -20.00 6.66 -5.39
CA PHE A 535 -20.32 5.73 -6.46
C PHE A 535 -19.76 6.24 -7.78
N GLY A 536 -19.10 5.34 -8.51
CA GLY A 536 -18.46 5.63 -9.78
C GLY A 536 -18.92 4.68 -10.87
N ILE A 537 -18.89 5.16 -12.09
CA ILE A 537 -19.04 4.35 -13.30
C ILE A 537 -17.96 4.77 -14.29
N ASP A 538 -17.30 3.80 -14.91
CA ASP A 538 -16.37 4.00 -16.01
C ASP A 538 -16.74 3.14 -17.20
N LEU A 539 -16.46 3.64 -18.40
CA LEU A 539 -16.64 2.93 -19.67
C LEU A 539 -15.52 3.36 -20.62
N ALA A 540 -14.90 2.41 -21.30
CA ALA A 540 -13.89 2.68 -22.30
C ALA A 540 -13.98 1.74 -23.51
N VAL A 541 -13.67 2.28 -24.69
CA VAL A 541 -13.33 1.51 -25.87
C VAL A 541 -11.83 1.59 -26.02
N ALA A 542 -11.14 0.47 -25.82
CA ALA A 542 -9.69 0.39 -25.78
C ALA A 542 -9.15 -0.49 -26.91
N LYS A 543 -8.20 0.02 -27.67
CA LYS A 543 -7.49 -0.69 -28.72
C LYS A 543 -6.02 -0.85 -28.33
N GLN A 544 -5.48 -2.06 -28.49
CA GLN A 544 -4.10 -2.36 -28.08
C GLN A 544 -3.12 -1.67 -29.01
N ARG A 545 -2.09 -1.02 -28.43
CA ARG A 545 -1.02 -0.31 -29.13
C ARG A 545 0.08 -1.28 -29.58
N GLN A 546 0.85 -0.88 -30.58
CA GLN A 546 2.08 -1.58 -30.94
C GLN A 546 3.13 -1.49 -29.82
N TYR A 547 4.02 -2.47 -29.73
CA TYR A 547 5.04 -2.57 -28.68
C TYR A 547 6.01 -1.39 -28.67
N ASN A 548 6.25 -0.75 -29.83
CA ASN A 548 7.14 0.42 -29.94
C ASN A 548 6.57 1.71 -29.35
N GLN A 549 5.34 1.67 -28.81
CA GLN A 549 4.66 2.78 -28.15
C GLN A 549 4.59 4.08 -28.97
N ARG A 550 4.63 3.96 -30.31
CA ARG A 550 4.42 5.09 -31.23
C ARG A 550 2.93 5.20 -31.60
N LEU A 551 2.63 5.64 -32.81
CA LEU A 551 1.25 5.93 -33.23
C LEU A 551 0.44 4.70 -33.70
N GLY A 552 1.06 3.52 -33.80
CA GLY A 552 0.43 2.31 -34.34
C GLY A 552 -0.41 1.53 -33.31
N PHE A 553 -1.40 0.80 -33.85
CA PHE A 553 -2.27 -0.10 -33.09
C PHE A 553 -2.15 -1.53 -33.62
N LYS A 554 -2.43 -2.51 -32.73
CA LYS A 554 -2.66 -3.92 -33.03
C LYS A 554 -4.14 -4.15 -33.34
N ASP A 555 -4.53 -5.39 -33.66
CA ASP A 555 -5.90 -5.71 -34.05
C ASP A 555 -6.85 -5.82 -32.87
N TYR A 556 -6.33 -6.13 -31.65
CA TYR A 556 -7.16 -6.33 -30.48
C TYR A 556 -7.83 -5.04 -30.02
N GLN A 557 -9.15 -5.08 -29.93
CA GLN A 557 -10.01 -4.01 -29.41
C GLN A 557 -11.06 -4.58 -28.47
N THR A 558 -11.35 -3.87 -27.40
CA THR A 558 -12.35 -4.28 -26.41
C THR A 558 -13.11 -3.09 -25.85
N THR A 559 -14.32 -3.34 -25.37
CA THR A 559 -15.04 -2.40 -24.51
C THR A 559 -14.92 -2.91 -23.08
N THR A 560 -14.49 -2.07 -22.16
CA THR A 560 -14.36 -2.35 -20.73
C THR A 560 -15.07 -1.30 -19.92
N GLY A 561 -15.56 -1.64 -18.72
CA GLY A 561 -16.23 -0.68 -17.85
C GLY A 561 -16.70 -1.32 -16.55
N HIS A 562 -16.81 -0.51 -15.51
CA HIS A 562 -17.16 -0.97 -14.18
C HIS A 562 -18.12 -0.01 -13.49
N VAL A 563 -18.93 -0.57 -12.60
CA VAL A 563 -19.62 0.17 -11.55
C VAL A 563 -18.87 -0.04 -10.27
N SER A 564 -18.54 1.03 -9.56
CA SER A 564 -17.69 1.03 -8.36
C SER A 564 -18.40 1.71 -7.20
N ALA A 565 -18.25 1.13 -6.00
CA ALA A 565 -18.64 1.73 -4.74
C ALA A 565 -17.39 1.92 -3.88
N TYR A 566 -17.28 3.06 -3.23
CA TYR A 566 -16.20 3.43 -2.35
C TYR A 566 -16.78 3.77 -0.99
N TRP A 567 -16.19 3.23 0.07
CA TRP A 567 -16.65 3.45 1.43
C TRP A 567 -15.48 3.71 2.38
N ASP A 568 -15.49 4.88 3.00
CA ASP A 568 -14.60 5.23 4.11
C ASP A 568 -15.23 4.72 5.42
N ALA A 569 -14.79 3.55 5.90
CA ALA A 569 -15.34 2.90 7.08
C ALA A 569 -14.66 3.42 8.35
N GLY A 570 -15.01 4.64 8.74
CA GLY A 570 -14.70 5.19 10.06
C GLY A 570 -13.23 5.37 10.37
N LYS A 571 -12.53 6.28 9.72
CA LYS A 571 -11.17 6.79 10.04
C LYS A 571 -9.99 5.84 9.81
N LYS A 572 -10.20 4.53 9.71
CA LYS A 572 -9.08 3.55 9.66
C LYS A 572 -9.07 2.69 8.43
N PHE A 573 -10.23 2.36 7.86
CA PHE A 573 -10.34 1.44 6.74
C PHE A 573 -11.10 2.07 5.59
N ASP A 574 -10.64 1.80 4.38
CA ASP A 574 -11.32 2.12 3.14
C ASP A 574 -11.65 0.82 2.41
N PHE A 575 -12.84 0.75 1.83
CA PHE A 575 -13.30 -0.34 0.98
C PHE A 575 -13.63 0.20 -0.40
N GLN A 576 -13.24 -0.54 -1.43
CA GLN A 576 -13.67 -0.31 -2.80
C GLN A 576 -14.15 -1.63 -3.39
N ALA A 577 -15.34 -1.65 -3.93
CA ALA A 577 -15.88 -2.77 -4.68
C ALA A 577 -16.19 -2.31 -6.11
N SER A 578 -15.79 -3.09 -7.11
CA SER A 578 -16.05 -2.80 -8.52
C SER A 578 -16.55 -4.06 -9.21
N VAL A 579 -17.55 -3.94 -10.05
CA VAL A 579 -18.10 -5.03 -10.86
C VAL A 579 -18.20 -4.59 -12.31
N GLY A 580 -17.78 -5.42 -13.26
CA GLY A 580 -17.83 -5.06 -14.66
C GLY A 580 -17.06 -5.99 -15.58
N ARG A 581 -16.78 -5.47 -16.78
CA ARG A 581 -16.04 -6.15 -17.83
C ARG A 581 -14.61 -5.65 -17.88
N TYR A 582 -13.67 -6.60 -17.82
CA TYR A 582 -12.22 -6.34 -17.81
C TYR A 582 -11.62 -6.33 -19.23
N LEU A 583 -10.34 -5.95 -19.35
CA LEU A 583 -9.65 -5.77 -20.64
C LEU A 583 -9.56 -7.03 -21.48
N ALA A 584 -9.39 -8.21 -20.88
CA ALA A 584 -9.37 -9.48 -21.62
C ALA A 584 -10.77 -9.94 -22.08
N GLY A 585 -11.82 -9.15 -21.80
CA GLY A 585 -13.19 -9.44 -22.16
C GLY A 585 -13.97 -10.22 -21.10
N ASP A 586 -13.33 -10.59 -20.02
CA ASP A 586 -13.90 -11.32 -18.90
C ASP A 586 -14.77 -10.42 -18.01
N TRP A 587 -15.74 -11.02 -17.30
CA TRP A 587 -16.66 -10.35 -16.38
C TRP A 587 -16.38 -10.79 -14.94
N GLY A 588 -16.44 -9.86 -14.01
CA GLY A 588 -16.21 -10.20 -12.61
C GLY A 588 -16.26 -9.01 -11.68
N GLY A 589 -15.65 -9.19 -10.50
CA GLY A 589 -15.60 -8.17 -9.46
C GLY A 589 -14.24 -8.07 -8.79
N THR A 590 -13.86 -6.86 -8.43
CA THR A 590 -12.68 -6.54 -7.63
C THR A 590 -13.14 -6.02 -6.27
N LEU A 591 -12.58 -6.56 -5.20
CA LEU A 591 -12.66 -6.02 -3.86
C LEU A 591 -11.27 -5.54 -3.42
N GLU A 592 -11.18 -4.29 -3.01
CA GLU A 592 -9.99 -3.70 -2.36
C GLU A 592 -10.35 -3.32 -0.93
N VAL A 593 -9.46 -3.68 -0.01
CA VAL A 593 -9.54 -3.29 1.40
C VAL A 593 -8.22 -2.67 1.80
N SER A 594 -8.26 -1.50 2.40
CA SER A 594 -7.05 -0.84 2.86
C SER A 594 -7.20 -0.23 4.24
N ARG A 595 -6.10 -0.23 4.99
CA ARG A 595 -5.96 0.51 6.23
C ARG A 595 -5.23 1.81 5.94
N ARG A 596 -5.79 2.91 6.43
CA ARG A 596 -5.19 4.24 6.32
C ARG A 596 -4.82 4.77 7.71
N PHE A 597 -3.65 5.37 7.80
CA PHE A 597 -3.12 5.99 9.01
C PHE A 597 -3.31 7.52 8.94
N ALA A 598 -3.45 8.16 10.11
CA ALA A 598 -3.64 9.62 10.19
C ALA A 598 -2.48 10.45 9.59
N ASN A 599 -1.32 9.85 9.38
CA ASN A 599 -0.18 10.48 8.72
C ASN A 599 -0.12 10.22 7.21
N GLY A 600 -1.17 9.63 6.63
CA GLY A 600 -1.34 9.42 5.19
C GLY A 600 -0.80 8.10 4.65
N TRP A 601 -0.13 7.25 5.46
CA TRP A 601 0.21 5.90 5.04
C TRP A 601 -1.04 5.09 4.73
N LYS A 602 -1.02 4.33 3.63
CA LYS A 602 -2.09 3.42 3.24
C LYS A 602 -1.50 2.04 2.93
N VAL A 603 -2.05 0.99 3.53
CA VAL A 603 -1.67 -0.40 3.28
C VAL A 603 -2.91 -1.17 2.93
N GLY A 604 -2.92 -1.86 1.80
CA GLY A 604 -4.11 -2.55 1.34
C GLY A 604 -3.81 -3.81 0.53
N ALA A 605 -4.90 -4.53 0.26
CA ALA A 605 -4.92 -5.70 -0.58
C ALA A 605 -6.12 -5.65 -1.52
N TRP A 606 -5.99 -6.24 -2.68
CA TRP A 606 -7.11 -6.46 -3.59
C TRP A 606 -7.19 -7.92 -4.04
N SER A 607 -8.38 -8.29 -4.48
CA SER A 607 -8.67 -9.57 -5.11
C SER A 607 -9.69 -9.34 -6.23
N THR A 608 -9.43 -9.89 -7.40
CA THR A 608 -10.31 -9.83 -8.56
C THR A 608 -10.69 -11.24 -8.97
N LEU A 609 -11.96 -11.56 -8.92
CA LEU A 609 -12.53 -12.82 -9.38
C LEU A 609 -13.38 -12.56 -10.62
N THR A 610 -13.16 -13.36 -11.66
CA THR A 610 -13.89 -13.24 -12.92
C THR A 610 -14.49 -14.59 -13.34
N ASN A 611 -15.25 -14.61 -14.42
CA ASN A 611 -15.79 -15.81 -15.00
C ASN A 611 -14.74 -16.70 -15.70
N VAL A 612 -13.46 -16.32 -15.69
CA VAL A 612 -12.37 -17.13 -16.21
C VAL A 612 -12.10 -18.28 -15.24
N PRO A 613 -12.20 -19.54 -15.70
CA PRO A 613 -11.85 -20.70 -14.86
C PRO A 613 -10.39 -20.64 -14.40
N PHE A 614 -10.09 -21.11 -13.20
CA PHE A 614 -8.73 -21.09 -12.64
C PHE A 614 -7.71 -21.82 -13.54
N SER A 615 -8.14 -22.91 -14.19
CA SER A 615 -7.30 -23.65 -15.16
C SER A 615 -6.95 -22.85 -16.42
N THR A 616 -7.80 -21.92 -16.83
CA THR A 616 -7.56 -21.01 -17.96
C THR A 616 -6.78 -19.78 -17.53
N PHE A 617 -7.04 -19.27 -16.32
CA PHE A 617 -6.26 -18.17 -15.73
C PHE A 617 -4.78 -18.57 -15.57
N GLY A 618 -4.53 -19.82 -15.22
CA GLY A 618 -3.19 -20.38 -15.06
C GLY A 618 -2.60 -20.12 -13.67
N GLU A 619 -1.28 -20.05 -13.59
CA GLU A 619 -0.56 -19.84 -12.34
C GLU A 619 -1.11 -18.63 -11.58
N GLY A 620 -1.45 -18.83 -10.29
CA GLY A 620 -2.02 -17.82 -9.41
C GLY A 620 -3.54 -17.84 -9.32
N SER A 621 -4.25 -18.57 -10.18
CA SER A 621 -5.71 -18.86 -10.19
C SER A 621 -6.64 -17.65 -10.34
N PHE A 622 -6.34 -16.50 -9.74
CA PHE A 622 -7.06 -15.23 -9.86
C PHE A 622 -6.15 -14.04 -9.57
N ASP A 623 -6.54 -12.82 -10.00
CA ASP A 623 -5.75 -11.61 -9.77
C ASP A 623 -5.85 -11.16 -8.31
N LYS A 624 -4.70 -10.84 -7.71
CA LYS A 624 -4.58 -10.41 -6.32
C LYS A 624 -3.25 -9.72 -6.07
N GLY A 625 -3.22 -8.91 -5.03
CA GLY A 625 -1.97 -8.28 -4.61
C GLY A 625 -2.12 -7.45 -3.33
N LEU A 626 -0.98 -6.90 -2.93
CA LEU A 626 -0.85 -5.96 -1.84
C LEU A 626 -0.34 -4.63 -2.38
N PHE A 627 -0.68 -3.55 -1.72
CA PHE A 627 -0.08 -2.25 -2.01
C PHE A 627 0.20 -1.48 -0.74
N LEU A 628 1.18 -0.59 -0.85
CA LEU A 628 1.65 0.29 0.21
C LEU A 628 1.84 1.68 -0.40
N GLU A 629 1.24 2.71 0.19
CA GLU A 629 1.45 4.10 -0.17
C GLU A 629 2.12 4.83 0.99
N ILE A 630 3.26 5.44 0.71
CA ILE A 630 4.09 6.15 1.70
C ILE A 630 4.07 7.64 1.33
N PRO A 631 3.56 8.51 2.21
CA PRO A 631 3.60 9.94 1.99
C PRO A 631 5.03 10.47 2.06
N LEU A 632 5.38 11.35 1.13
CA LEU A 632 6.72 11.92 1.09
C LEU A 632 7.00 12.85 2.28
N ASP A 633 5.98 13.59 2.75
CA ASP A 633 6.07 14.43 3.96
C ASP A 633 6.47 13.63 5.21
N TRP A 634 6.02 12.37 5.31
CA TRP A 634 6.42 11.46 6.39
C TRP A 634 7.92 11.10 6.31
N MET A 635 8.45 10.91 5.09
CA MET A 635 9.86 10.52 4.88
C MET A 635 10.83 11.67 5.11
N ILE A 636 10.52 12.86 4.56
CA ILE A 636 11.46 14.01 4.54
C ILE A 636 11.20 15.02 5.67
N GLY A 637 10.05 14.92 6.36
CA GLY A 637 9.68 15.82 7.46
C GLY A 637 9.25 17.23 7.01
N SER A 638 9.11 17.50 5.72
CA SER A 638 8.62 18.76 5.16
C SER A 638 7.31 18.57 4.40
N LYS A 639 6.55 19.64 4.23
CA LYS A 639 5.25 19.62 3.53
C LYS A 639 5.40 19.08 2.10
N SER A 640 4.57 18.08 1.76
CA SER A 640 4.48 17.51 0.41
C SER A 640 3.15 16.77 0.22
N ARG A 641 2.52 16.93 -0.93
CA ARG A 641 1.35 16.12 -1.34
C ARG A 641 1.72 14.84 -2.08
N SER A 642 3.00 14.67 -2.39
CA SER A 642 3.49 13.50 -3.12
C SER A 642 3.48 12.25 -2.25
N GLN A 643 3.18 11.12 -2.88
CA GLN A 643 3.21 9.78 -2.29
C GLN A 643 4.04 8.85 -3.16
N ARG A 644 4.63 7.84 -2.56
CA ARG A 644 5.31 6.74 -3.27
C ARG A 644 4.56 5.45 -3.00
N GLY A 645 4.18 4.76 -4.07
CA GLY A 645 3.51 3.47 -4.02
C GLY A 645 4.47 2.32 -4.22
N LEU A 646 4.23 1.22 -3.51
CA LEU A 646 4.80 -0.10 -3.77
C LEU A 646 3.63 -1.06 -4.00
N VAL A 647 3.61 -1.71 -5.15
CA VAL A 647 2.62 -2.73 -5.48
C VAL A 647 3.31 -4.09 -5.55
N LEU A 648 2.84 -5.02 -4.73
CA LEU A 648 3.29 -6.40 -4.69
C LEU A 648 2.23 -7.27 -5.37
N LYS A 649 2.37 -7.46 -6.67
CA LYS A 649 1.53 -8.35 -7.46
C LYS A 649 2.33 -9.64 -7.74
N PRO A 650 1.95 -10.78 -7.14
CA PRO A 650 2.75 -12.00 -7.22
C PRO A 650 3.01 -12.46 -8.65
N ILE A 651 2.01 -12.31 -9.53
CA ILE A 651 2.09 -12.69 -10.95
C ILE A 651 1.28 -11.71 -11.77
N THR A 652 1.82 -11.26 -12.91
CA THR A 652 1.07 -10.47 -13.89
C THR A 652 0.33 -11.41 -14.83
N ARG A 653 -1.00 -11.34 -14.84
CA ARG A 653 -1.89 -12.11 -15.70
C ARG A 653 -2.91 -11.21 -16.37
N ASP A 654 -3.62 -11.74 -17.36
CA ASP A 654 -4.55 -10.98 -18.21
C ASP A 654 -5.98 -10.93 -17.64
N GLY A 655 -6.42 -12.00 -16.99
CA GLY A 655 -7.74 -12.04 -16.36
C GLY A 655 -7.87 -11.03 -15.21
N GLY A 656 -8.99 -10.34 -15.15
CA GLY A 656 -9.27 -9.31 -14.14
C GLY A 656 -8.48 -8.01 -14.32
N ALA A 657 -7.83 -7.80 -15.47
CA ALA A 657 -7.04 -6.62 -15.74
C ALA A 657 -7.93 -5.41 -16.09
N LYS A 658 -7.78 -4.30 -15.36
CA LYS A 658 -8.42 -3.01 -15.65
C LYS A 658 -7.56 -2.15 -16.56
N LEU A 659 -8.19 -1.23 -17.32
CA LEU A 659 -7.50 -0.13 -17.98
C LEU A 659 -6.85 0.77 -16.91
N MET A 660 -5.59 1.16 -17.10
CA MET A 660 -4.95 2.11 -16.21
C MET A 660 -5.67 3.46 -16.31
N GLY A 661 -5.82 4.14 -15.17
CA GLY A 661 -6.55 5.40 -15.14
C GLY A 661 -8.05 5.29 -14.86
N THR A 662 -8.62 4.09 -14.72
CA THR A 662 -10.00 3.95 -14.19
C THR A 662 -10.03 4.32 -12.70
N GLY A 663 -11.12 4.97 -12.24
CA GLY A 663 -11.25 5.45 -10.84
C GLY A 663 -10.44 6.71 -10.53
N GLN A 664 -9.89 7.41 -11.51
CA GLN A 664 -9.11 8.63 -11.28
C GLN A 664 -9.92 9.75 -10.66
N LEU A 665 -11.21 9.89 -10.99
CA LEU A 665 -12.08 10.91 -10.37
C LEU A 665 -12.17 10.73 -8.86
N TYR A 666 -12.33 9.50 -8.38
CA TYR A 666 -12.37 9.26 -6.94
C TYR A 666 -11.05 9.67 -6.26
N SER A 667 -9.92 9.27 -6.79
CA SER A 667 -8.62 9.64 -6.23
C SER A 667 -8.32 11.13 -6.32
N LEU A 668 -8.81 11.81 -7.36
CA LEU A 668 -8.69 13.27 -7.55
C LEU A 668 -9.50 14.03 -6.49
N VAL A 669 -10.76 13.63 -6.29
CA VAL A 669 -11.74 14.33 -5.46
C VAL A 669 -11.56 14.01 -3.98
N ASN A 670 -11.39 12.73 -3.62
CA ASN A 670 -11.43 12.27 -2.23
C ASN A 670 -10.32 12.85 -1.34
N ARG A 671 -9.20 13.28 -1.94
CA ARG A 671 -8.04 13.82 -1.20
C ARG A 671 -8.33 15.08 -0.38
N ASP A 672 -9.32 15.88 -0.79
CA ASP A 672 -9.66 17.15 -0.14
C ASP A 672 -11.03 17.10 0.55
N GLN A 673 -11.66 15.92 0.64
CA GLN A 673 -13.00 15.71 1.20
C GLN A 673 -13.03 15.61 2.73
N ASN A 674 -14.23 15.73 3.30
CA ASN A 674 -14.45 15.77 4.74
C ASN A 674 -13.95 14.52 5.50
N SER A 675 -13.98 13.34 4.90
CA SER A 675 -13.44 12.12 5.50
C SER A 675 -11.94 12.26 5.85
N GLU A 676 -11.16 12.95 5.00
CA GLU A 676 -9.76 13.24 5.26
C GLU A 676 -9.59 14.29 6.37
N VAL A 677 -10.41 15.34 6.38
CA VAL A 677 -10.41 16.34 7.45
C VAL A 677 -10.66 15.70 8.81
N VAL A 678 -11.69 14.87 8.91
CA VAL A 678 -12.06 14.18 10.16
C VAL A 678 -10.96 13.24 10.63
N ARG A 679 -10.30 12.54 9.69
CA ARG A 679 -9.20 11.61 9.99
C ARG A 679 -7.98 12.32 10.56
N GLU A 680 -7.67 13.50 10.03
CA GLU A 680 -6.46 14.25 10.34
C GLU A 680 -6.70 15.50 11.23
N MET A 681 -7.86 15.61 11.87
CA MET A 681 -8.28 16.78 12.65
C MET A 681 -7.26 17.20 13.72
N GLY A 682 -6.49 16.26 14.27
CA GLY A 682 -5.40 16.55 15.22
C GLY A 682 -4.26 17.40 14.64
N ARG A 683 -4.20 17.63 13.33
CA ARG A 683 -3.22 18.49 12.65
C ARG A 683 -3.76 19.88 12.29
N ALA A 684 -5.05 20.13 12.46
CA ALA A 684 -5.71 21.34 11.95
C ALA A 684 -5.04 22.64 12.38
N TRP A 685 -4.51 22.68 13.59
CA TRP A 685 -3.94 23.90 14.16
C TRP A 685 -2.40 23.91 14.28
N LYS A 686 -1.75 22.97 13.60
CA LYS A 686 -0.28 22.83 13.56
C LYS A 686 0.35 23.58 12.40
#